data_0f85508289623beb8f443d1e0246d822
#
_entry.id   0f85508289623beb8f443d1e0246d822
#
_cell.length_a   1.000
_cell.length_b   1.000
_cell.length_c   1.000
_cell.angle_alpha   90.00
_cell.angle_beta   90.00
_cell.angle_gamma   90.00
#
_symmetry.space_group_name_H-M   'P 1'
#
loop_
_entity.id
_entity.type
_entity.pdbx_description
1 polymer ?
#
loop_
_entity_poly.entity_id
_entity_poly.type
_entity_poly.pdbx_seq_one_letter_code
_entity_poly.pdbx_strand_id
1 'polypeptide(L)'
;MFRLTNKLAVSNLIKNRKLYYPFALAVLLAVTVTYLFYSLTFNPKIAEIRGGTTIQATLGFGMFVVTLASAIIVLYANSFVMKNRSKELGIYGMLGLEKRHLISMIFKELVVFGILTVGAGIGIGALFDKLIFAFLLKLMKLKVELVATFQMKVVITVLLVFGLIFLGLMFLNALRIARMNALQLSREKASGEKKGRFLPLQTILGSISLGIGYYLALTVKDPLTALTTFFIAVLLVIFGTYLLFNAGITVFLQILKKNKKYYYQPNNLISVSNLIFRMKKNAVGLATIAILSTMVLVTMSAATSIFNSAESFKKVLNPHDFGVSGQNVEKEDLDKLLSQFASDKGYKIKEKEVLRYSNFGIANQEGTKLTIFEKGQNRVQPKTVFMVFDQKDYENMTGQKLSLSGNEVGLFAKNDGLKGQKALTLNDHQFSVKEEFNKDFIVNHVPNKFNILTTDYNYLVVPDLQAFLDQFPDSAIYNQFYGGMNVDASEEEQLKVAEEYENYLNQFNAQLDTEGSYVYGSNLADASSQMSALFGGVFFIGIFLSIIFMVGTVLVIYYKQISEGYEDRERFIILQKVGLDQKQIKQTINKQVLTVFFLPLLFAFLHLAFAYHMLSLILKVIGVLDTTMMLIVTLSICAIFLIAYVLIFMITSRSYRKIVQM
;
A
#
# COMPACT_ATOMS: atom_id res chain seq x y z
N MET A 1 -20.11 -24.25 41.08
CA MET A 1 -19.06 -23.64 40.23
C MET A 1 -19.60 -23.06 38.93
N PHE A 2 -20.43 -23.73 38.13
CA PHE A 2 -20.96 -23.21 36.86
C PHE A 2 -21.72 -21.86 37.00
N ARG A 3 -22.62 -21.73 37.95
CA ARG A 3 -23.36 -20.48 38.23
C ARG A 3 -22.44 -19.33 38.68
N LEU A 4 -21.40 -19.65 39.47
CA LEU A 4 -20.40 -18.66 39.93
C LEU A 4 -19.58 -18.10 38.75
N THR A 5 -19.06 -18.97 37.88
CA THR A 5 -18.28 -18.54 36.72
C THR A 5 -19.12 -17.73 35.72
N ASN A 6 -20.42 -18.01 35.55
CA ASN A 6 -21.31 -17.21 34.71
C ASN A 6 -21.53 -15.80 35.31
N LYS A 7 -21.82 -15.72 36.62
CA LYS A 7 -22.01 -14.43 37.30
C LYS A 7 -20.76 -13.58 37.27
N LEU A 8 -19.59 -14.21 37.47
CA LEU A 8 -18.29 -13.53 37.40
C LEU A 8 -18.00 -13.04 35.97
N ALA A 9 -18.28 -13.84 34.95
CA ALA A 9 -18.06 -13.48 33.56
C ALA A 9 -18.80 -12.20 33.16
N VAL A 10 -20.10 -12.14 33.43
CA VAL A 10 -20.92 -10.94 33.10
C VAL A 10 -20.52 -9.74 33.99
N SER A 11 -20.30 -9.97 35.30
CA SER A 11 -19.87 -8.91 36.23
C SER A 11 -18.54 -8.29 35.83
N ASN A 12 -17.59 -9.11 35.33
CA ASN A 12 -16.28 -8.65 34.91
C ASN A 12 -16.33 -7.78 33.66
N LEU A 13 -17.20 -8.11 32.68
CA LEU A 13 -17.40 -7.26 31.50
C LEU A 13 -17.88 -5.85 31.89
N ILE A 14 -18.81 -5.76 32.85
CA ILE A 14 -19.36 -4.48 33.33
C ILE A 14 -18.34 -3.71 34.19
N LYS A 15 -17.67 -4.39 35.13
CA LYS A 15 -16.70 -3.76 36.05
C LYS A 15 -15.45 -3.28 35.32
N ASN A 16 -14.98 -4.05 34.32
CA ASN A 16 -13.78 -3.75 33.53
C ASN A 16 -14.10 -2.97 32.24
N ARG A 17 -15.21 -2.22 32.21
CA ARG A 17 -15.70 -1.48 31.02
C ARG A 17 -14.63 -0.60 30.37
N LYS A 18 -13.74 0.03 31.16
CA LYS A 18 -12.64 0.86 30.65
C LYS A 18 -11.63 0.07 29.77
N LEU A 19 -11.49 -1.24 30.00
CA LEU A 19 -10.65 -2.13 29.19
C LEU A 19 -11.43 -2.73 28.00
N TYR A 20 -12.70 -3.08 28.20
CA TYR A 20 -13.49 -3.75 27.19
C TYR A 20 -14.10 -2.82 26.15
N TYR A 21 -14.42 -1.54 26.45
CA TYR A 21 -15.00 -0.62 25.48
C TYR A 21 -14.12 -0.37 24.26
N PRO A 22 -12.81 -0.08 24.38
CA PRO A 22 -11.96 0.07 23.22
C PRO A 22 -11.78 -1.24 22.44
N PHE A 23 -11.75 -2.38 23.13
CA PHE A 23 -11.73 -3.69 22.49
C PHE A 23 -13.03 -3.95 21.71
N ALA A 24 -14.17 -3.64 22.30
CA ALA A 24 -15.47 -3.75 21.62
C ALA A 24 -15.55 -2.88 20.38
N LEU A 25 -15.09 -1.63 20.46
CA LEU A 25 -15.04 -0.71 19.32
C LEU A 25 -14.18 -1.26 18.18
N ALA A 26 -13.01 -1.82 18.51
CA ALA A 26 -12.12 -2.40 17.51
C ALA A 26 -12.71 -3.62 16.84
N VAL A 27 -13.31 -4.56 17.62
CA VAL A 27 -13.96 -5.73 17.06
C VAL A 27 -15.16 -5.32 16.21
N LEU A 28 -15.98 -4.39 16.70
CA LEU A 28 -17.14 -3.88 15.99
C LEU A 28 -16.74 -3.28 14.63
N LEU A 29 -15.74 -2.40 14.59
CA LEU A 29 -15.23 -1.81 13.34
C LEU A 29 -14.62 -2.87 12.42
N ALA A 30 -13.83 -3.80 12.97
CA ALA A 30 -13.24 -4.90 12.20
C ALA A 30 -14.34 -5.76 11.55
N VAL A 31 -15.38 -6.13 12.30
CA VAL A 31 -16.53 -6.88 11.79
C VAL A 31 -17.28 -6.10 10.74
N THR A 32 -17.58 -4.82 11.01
CA THR A 32 -18.31 -3.95 10.08
C THR A 32 -17.58 -3.83 8.74
N VAL A 33 -16.27 -3.52 8.77
CA VAL A 33 -15.49 -3.39 7.54
C VAL A 33 -15.38 -4.73 6.81
N THR A 34 -15.14 -5.82 7.53
CA THR A 34 -15.09 -7.16 6.93
C THR A 34 -16.44 -7.50 6.28
N TYR A 35 -17.57 -7.27 6.96
CA TYR A 35 -18.89 -7.49 6.40
C TYR A 35 -19.11 -6.72 5.11
N LEU A 36 -18.75 -5.43 5.07
CA LEU A 36 -18.89 -4.59 3.89
C LEU A 36 -18.08 -5.13 2.71
N PHE A 37 -16.82 -5.55 2.93
CA PHE A 37 -16.01 -6.15 1.88
C PHE A 37 -16.59 -7.46 1.34
N TYR A 38 -17.09 -8.32 2.23
CA TYR A 38 -17.75 -9.57 1.81
C TYR A 38 -19.04 -9.29 1.04
N SER A 39 -19.86 -8.33 1.51
CA SER A 39 -21.08 -7.92 0.83
C SER A 39 -20.82 -7.40 -0.57
N LEU A 40 -19.83 -6.53 -0.73
CA LEU A 40 -19.43 -5.97 -2.03
C LEU A 40 -18.85 -7.05 -2.97
N THR A 41 -17.95 -7.90 -2.46
CA THR A 41 -17.32 -8.95 -3.28
C THR A 41 -18.33 -9.97 -3.80
N PHE A 42 -19.32 -10.34 -3.00
CA PHE A 42 -20.34 -11.29 -3.40
C PHE A 42 -21.58 -10.65 -4.03
N ASN A 43 -21.58 -9.34 -4.26
CA ASN A 43 -22.71 -8.66 -4.88
C ASN A 43 -22.84 -9.06 -6.36
N PRO A 44 -23.95 -9.73 -6.77
CA PRO A 44 -24.12 -10.17 -8.14
C PRO A 44 -24.18 -9.02 -9.14
N LYS A 45 -24.64 -7.85 -8.73
CA LYS A 45 -24.68 -6.66 -9.60
C LYS A 45 -23.30 -6.15 -10.02
N ILE A 46 -22.26 -6.39 -9.24
CA ILE A 46 -20.90 -6.04 -9.64
C ILE A 46 -20.45 -6.94 -10.82
N ALA A 47 -20.89 -8.19 -10.87
CA ALA A 47 -20.58 -9.09 -11.98
C ALA A 47 -21.24 -8.66 -13.31
N GLU A 48 -22.36 -7.97 -13.24
CA GLU A 48 -23.11 -7.49 -14.42
C GLU A 48 -22.50 -6.19 -15.02
N ILE A 49 -21.66 -5.49 -14.24
CA ILE A 49 -21.00 -4.26 -14.69
C ILE A 49 -19.85 -4.62 -15.63
N ARG A 50 -19.64 -3.81 -16.68
CA ARG A 50 -18.49 -3.96 -17.58
C ARG A 50 -17.17 -3.90 -16.79
N GLY A 51 -16.30 -4.90 -16.96
CA GLY A 51 -15.12 -5.10 -16.11
C GLY A 51 -15.42 -5.65 -14.71
N GLY A 52 -16.65 -6.11 -14.45
CA GLY A 52 -17.10 -6.59 -13.14
C GLY A 52 -16.25 -7.74 -12.58
N THR A 53 -15.73 -8.62 -13.42
CA THR A 53 -14.80 -9.69 -13.02
C THR A 53 -13.51 -9.13 -12.42
N THR A 54 -12.93 -8.09 -13.03
CA THR A 54 -11.73 -7.41 -12.51
C THR A 54 -12.03 -6.69 -11.20
N ILE A 55 -13.19 -6.06 -11.09
CA ILE A 55 -13.66 -5.41 -9.86
C ILE A 55 -13.82 -6.45 -8.75
N GLN A 56 -14.49 -7.57 -9.01
CA GLN A 56 -14.67 -8.65 -8.03
C GLN A 56 -13.33 -9.27 -7.60
N ALA A 57 -12.40 -9.49 -8.53
CA ALA A 57 -11.06 -9.98 -8.20
C ALA A 57 -10.31 -9.01 -7.28
N THR A 58 -10.37 -7.70 -7.59
CA THR A 58 -9.75 -6.63 -6.78
C THR A 58 -10.38 -6.57 -5.38
N LEU A 59 -11.71 -6.58 -5.28
CA LEU A 59 -12.42 -6.61 -3.99
C LEU A 59 -12.15 -7.91 -3.23
N GLY A 60 -12.03 -9.04 -3.91
CA GLY A 60 -11.68 -10.34 -3.32
C GLY A 60 -10.29 -10.32 -2.67
N PHE A 61 -9.30 -9.69 -3.34
CA PHE A 61 -8.00 -9.45 -2.73
C PHE A 61 -8.11 -8.54 -1.50
N GLY A 62 -8.86 -7.44 -1.60
CA GLY A 62 -9.14 -6.53 -0.48
C GLY A 62 -9.83 -7.25 0.69
N MET A 63 -10.81 -8.10 0.42
CA MET A 63 -11.49 -8.94 1.40
C MET A 63 -10.50 -9.81 2.19
N PHE A 64 -9.57 -10.47 1.51
CA PHE A 64 -8.53 -11.28 2.15
C PHE A 64 -7.64 -10.44 3.06
N VAL A 65 -7.12 -9.32 2.56
CA VAL A 65 -6.21 -8.43 3.32
C VAL A 65 -6.91 -7.80 4.52
N VAL A 66 -8.15 -7.33 4.35
CA VAL A 66 -8.98 -6.76 5.43
C VAL A 66 -9.26 -7.79 6.52
N THR A 67 -9.58 -9.03 6.14
CA THR A 67 -9.81 -10.13 7.08
C THR A 67 -8.55 -10.43 7.90
N LEU A 68 -7.40 -10.50 7.25
CA LEU A 68 -6.11 -10.72 7.93
C LEU A 68 -5.77 -9.57 8.89
N ALA A 69 -5.91 -8.32 8.44
CA ALA A 69 -5.68 -7.14 9.26
C ALA A 69 -6.62 -7.10 10.47
N SER A 70 -7.91 -7.40 10.27
CA SER A 70 -8.92 -7.49 11.33
C SER A 70 -8.55 -8.56 12.36
N ALA A 71 -8.12 -9.75 11.92
CA ALA A 71 -7.69 -10.82 12.81
C ALA A 71 -6.47 -10.38 13.67
N ILE A 72 -5.47 -9.76 13.07
CA ILE A 72 -4.27 -9.26 13.78
C ILE A 72 -4.66 -8.24 14.85
N ILE A 73 -5.52 -7.27 14.52
CA ILE A 73 -5.93 -6.22 15.46
C ILE A 73 -6.75 -6.79 16.61
N VAL A 74 -7.67 -7.70 16.33
CA VAL A 74 -8.51 -8.38 17.35
C VAL A 74 -7.64 -9.23 18.28
N LEU A 75 -6.67 -9.99 17.75
CA LEU A 75 -5.69 -10.76 18.51
C LEU A 75 -4.83 -9.85 19.40
N TYR A 76 -4.34 -8.73 18.86
CA TYR A 76 -3.56 -7.76 19.61
C TYR A 76 -4.36 -7.15 20.76
N ALA A 77 -5.58 -6.68 20.49
CA ALA A 77 -6.46 -6.05 21.48
C ALA A 77 -6.79 -7.02 22.62
N ASN A 78 -7.12 -8.28 22.31
CA ASN A 78 -7.33 -9.33 23.30
C ASN A 78 -6.09 -9.60 24.15
N SER A 79 -4.92 -9.70 23.53
CA SER A 79 -3.66 -9.93 24.25
C SER A 79 -3.40 -8.82 25.27
N PHE A 80 -3.75 -7.58 24.94
CA PHE A 80 -3.62 -6.44 25.84
C PHE A 80 -4.63 -6.51 27.01
N VAL A 81 -5.90 -6.81 26.75
CA VAL A 81 -6.92 -7.01 27.79
C VAL A 81 -6.48 -8.09 28.76
N MET A 82 -6.02 -9.24 28.25
CA MET A 82 -5.54 -10.35 29.08
C MET A 82 -4.32 -9.98 29.91
N LYS A 83 -3.36 -9.21 29.38
CA LYS A 83 -2.19 -8.72 30.12
C LYS A 83 -2.60 -7.84 31.29
N ASN A 84 -3.56 -6.94 31.10
CA ASN A 84 -4.01 -6.05 32.18
C ASN A 84 -4.83 -6.78 33.25
N ARG A 85 -5.49 -7.88 32.90
CA ARG A 85 -6.27 -8.71 33.81
C ARG A 85 -5.47 -9.81 34.53
N SER A 86 -4.18 -9.95 34.21
CA SER A 86 -3.34 -11.01 34.79
C SER A 86 -3.32 -10.97 36.32
N LYS A 87 -3.30 -9.77 36.94
CA LYS A 87 -3.41 -9.61 38.38
C LYS A 87 -4.72 -10.13 38.98
N GLU A 88 -5.84 -9.76 38.34
CA GLU A 88 -7.18 -10.19 38.76
C GLU A 88 -7.29 -11.72 38.72
N LEU A 89 -6.82 -12.32 37.61
CA LEU A 89 -6.79 -13.77 37.43
C LEU A 89 -5.88 -14.45 38.44
N GLY A 90 -4.74 -13.84 38.79
CA GLY A 90 -3.86 -14.32 39.83
C GLY A 90 -4.51 -14.32 41.19
N ILE A 91 -5.27 -13.28 41.56
CA ILE A 91 -6.04 -13.20 42.81
C ILE A 91 -7.09 -14.30 42.85
N TYR A 92 -7.87 -14.51 41.79
CA TYR A 92 -8.83 -15.61 41.71
C TYR A 92 -8.17 -16.99 41.93
N GLY A 93 -6.98 -17.20 41.31
CA GLY A 93 -6.19 -18.42 41.56
C GLY A 93 -5.74 -18.61 43.01
N MET A 94 -5.32 -17.51 43.69
CA MET A 94 -4.95 -17.55 45.12
C MET A 94 -6.18 -17.78 46.02
N LEU A 95 -7.36 -17.34 45.62
CA LEU A 95 -8.63 -17.59 46.31
C LEU A 95 -9.21 -18.99 46.07
N GLY A 96 -8.45 -19.90 45.39
CA GLY A 96 -8.81 -21.31 45.25
C GLY A 96 -9.51 -21.64 43.92
N LEU A 97 -9.60 -20.73 42.94
CA LEU A 97 -10.09 -21.06 41.61
C LEU A 97 -9.04 -21.81 40.79
N GLU A 98 -9.29 -23.05 40.44
CA GLU A 98 -8.42 -23.85 39.57
C GLU A 98 -8.32 -23.25 38.16
N LYS A 99 -7.23 -23.55 37.46
CA LYS A 99 -6.98 -23.09 36.07
C LYS A 99 -8.16 -23.40 35.12
N ARG A 100 -8.79 -24.57 35.25
CA ARG A 100 -9.96 -24.94 34.45
C ARG A 100 -11.18 -24.01 34.68
N HIS A 101 -11.37 -23.52 35.89
CA HIS A 101 -12.43 -22.59 36.22
C HIS A 101 -12.14 -21.19 35.65
N LEU A 102 -10.88 -20.74 35.70
CA LEU A 102 -10.44 -19.49 35.07
C LEU A 102 -10.57 -19.51 33.56
N ILE A 103 -10.19 -20.61 32.91
CA ILE A 103 -10.37 -20.81 31.45
C ILE A 103 -11.86 -20.79 31.11
N SER A 104 -12.70 -21.50 31.83
CA SER A 104 -14.15 -21.51 31.61
C SER A 104 -14.79 -20.14 31.78
N MET A 105 -14.33 -19.35 32.76
CA MET A 105 -14.81 -17.98 32.99
C MET A 105 -14.47 -17.08 31.77
N ILE A 106 -13.21 -17.08 31.34
CA ILE A 106 -12.77 -16.27 30.17
C ILE A 106 -13.44 -16.71 28.89
N PHE A 107 -13.62 -18.02 28.70
CA PHE A 107 -14.38 -18.56 27.57
C PHE A 107 -15.79 -17.96 27.49
N LYS A 108 -16.52 -17.95 28.60
CA LYS A 108 -17.88 -17.40 28.68
C LYS A 108 -17.89 -15.88 28.47
N GLU A 109 -16.91 -15.16 29.01
CA GLU A 109 -16.73 -13.73 28.76
C GLU A 109 -16.57 -13.44 27.28
N LEU A 110 -15.66 -14.17 26.59
CA LEU A 110 -15.42 -14.00 25.16
C LEU A 110 -16.61 -14.41 24.29
N VAL A 111 -17.38 -15.44 24.69
CA VAL A 111 -18.60 -15.81 23.99
C VAL A 111 -19.64 -14.69 24.05
N VAL A 112 -19.96 -14.19 25.25
CA VAL A 112 -20.91 -13.10 25.42
C VAL A 112 -20.45 -11.84 24.69
N PHE A 113 -19.18 -11.49 24.86
CA PHE A 113 -18.55 -10.34 24.20
C PHE A 113 -18.57 -10.48 22.67
N GLY A 114 -18.21 -11.66 22.15
CA GLY A 114 -18.22 -11.95 20.72
C GLY A 114 -19.59 -11.86 20.09
N ILE A 115 -20.61 -12.49 20.71
CA ILE A 115 -22.00 -12.43 20.21
C ILE A 115 -22.47 -10.98 20.10
N LEU A 116 -22.23 -10.16 21.15
CA LEU A 116 -22.66 -8.77 21.16
C LEU A 116 -21.92 -7.92 20.12
N THR A 117 -20.59 -8.04 20.06
CA THR A 117 -19.78 -7.20 19.16
C THR A 117 -19.85 -7.62 17.70
N VAL A 118 -19.87 -8.93 17.42
CA VAL A 118 -20.01 -9.45 16.05
C VAL A 118 -21.43 -9.20 15.54
N GLY A 119 -22.46 -9.45 16.34
CA GLY A 119 -23.84 -9.17 15.97
C GLY A 119 -24.07 -7.68 15.70
N ALA A 120 -23.58 -6.80 16.57
CA ALA A 120 -23.67 -5.36 16.37
C ALA A 120 -22.88 -4.89 15.13
N GLY A 121 -21.68 -5.44 14.89
CA GLY A 121 -20.85 -5.12 13.73
C GLY A 121 -21.50 -5.51 12.40
N ILE A 122 -22.12 -6.70 12.33
CA ILE A 122 -22.89 -7.14 11.16
C ILE A 122 -24.11 -6.22 10.97
N GLY A 123 -24.82 -5.88 12.05
CA GLY A 123 -25.98 -4.97 11.99
C GLY A 123 -25.61 -3.58 11.46
N ILE A 124 -24.51 -3.00 11.93
CA ILE A 124 -23.99 -1.72 11.42
C ILE A 124 -23.55 -1.87 9.98
N GLY A 125 -22.82 -2.95 9.62
CA GLY A 125 -22.41 -3.22 8.26
C GLY A 125 -23.60 -3.29 7.30
N ALA A 126 -24.65 -4.03 7.65
CA ALA A 126 -25.87 -4.13 6.86
C ALA A 126 -26.61 -2.79 6.73
N LEU A 127 -26.59 -1.95 7.75
CA LEU A 127 -27.17 -0.61 7.72
C LEU A 127 -26.46 0.31 6.71
N PHE A 128 -25.11 0.26 6.68
CA PHE A 128 -24.30 1.12 5.80
C PHE A 128 -24.01 0.50 4.43
N ASP A 129 -24.43 -0.74 4.17
CA ASP A 129 -24.10 -1.47 2.94
C ASP A 129 -24.48 -0.70 1.67
N LYS A 130 -25.70 -0.16 1.60
CA LYS A 130 -26.16 0.68 0.46
C LYS A 130 -25.29 1.91 0.23
N LEU A 131 -24.95 2.60 1.32
CA LEU A 131 -24.15 3.83 1.25
C LEU A 131 -22.74 3.53 0.75
N ILE A 132 -22.15 2.45 1.24
CA ILE A 132 -20.78 2.04 0.89
C ILE A 132 -20.73 1.50 -0.53
N PHE A 133 -21.77 0.78 -1.00
CA PHE A 133 -21.89 0.38 -2.39
C PHE A 133 -21.98 1.60 -3.33
N ALA A 134 -22.85 2.57 -3.01
CA ALA A 134 -22.92 3.82 -3.78
C ALA A 134 -21.61 4.61 -3.77
N PHE A 135 -20.91 4.63 -2.65
CA PHE A 135 -19.59 5.25 -2.54
C PHE A 135 -18.55 4.54 -3.43
N LEU A 136 -18.53 3.21 -3.46
CA LEU A 136 -17.67 2.41 -4.34
C LEU A 136 -17.94 2.74 -5.81
N LEU A 137 -19.21 2.71 -6.25
CA LEU A 137 -19.59 3.04 -7.63
C LEU A 137 -19.15 4.45 -8.02
N LYS A 138 -19.31 5.42 -7.12
CA LYS A 138 -18.85 6.80 -7.33
C LYS A 138 -17.33 6.90 -7.50
N LEU A 139 -16.54 6.18 -6.68
CA LEU A 139 -15.08 6.12 -6.82
C LEU A 139 -14.65 5.51 -8.14
N MET A 140 -15.39 4.53 -8.62
CA MET A 140 -15.17 3.85 -9.90
C MET A 140 -15.69 4.66 -11.10
N LYS A 141 -16.27 5.85 -10.88
CA LYS A 141 -16.93 6.68 -11.92
C LYS A 141 -18.07 5.95 -12.68
N LEU A 142 -18.72 5.00 -12.02
CA LEU A 142 -19.87 4.26 -12.56
C LEU A 142 -21.19 4.94 -12.18
N LYS A 143 -22.27 4.62 -12.90
CA LYS A 143 -23.63 5.11 -12.55
C LYS A 143 -24.00 4.60 -11.14
N VAL A 144 -24.37 5.55 -10.26
CA VAL A 144 -24.71 5.22 -8.87
C VAL A 144 -26.10 4.63 -8.81
N GLU A 145 -26.20 3.35 -8.49
CA GLU A 145 -27.44 2.66 -8.19
C GLU A 145 -27.48 2.28 -6.72
N LEU A 146 -28.56 2.70 -6.01
CA LEU A 146 -28.77 2.37 -4.60
C LEU A 146 -29.44 1.00 -4.46
N VAL A 147 -28.77 -0.05 -4.87
CA VAL A 147 -29.28 -1.42 -4.73
C VAL A 147 -28.57 -2.11 -3.57
N ALA A 148 -29.31 -2.41 -2.51
CA ALA A 148 -28.84 -3.32 -1.47
C ALA A 148 -29.41 -4.71 -1.72
N THR A 149 -28.52 -5.66 -1.82
CA THR A 149 -28.89 -7.07 -1.75
C THR A 149 -28.43 -7.61 -0.40
N PHE A 150 -29.35 -7.69 0.56
CA PHE A 150 -29.03 -8.41 1.80
C PHE A 150 -28.74 -9.87 1.46
N GLN A 151 -27.52 -10.30 1.75
CA GLN A 151 -27.06 -11.63 1.41
C GLN A 151 -26.83 -12.46 2.68
N MET A 152 -27.70 -13.41 2.95
CA MET A 152 -27.54 -14.32 4.10
C MET A 152 -26.19 -15.08 4.04
N LYS A 153 -25.71 -15.40 2.85
CA LYS A 153 -24.38 -16.00 2.64
C LYS A 153 -23.26 -15.18 3.27
N VAL A 154 -23.30 -13.85 3.11
CA VAL A 154 -22.31 -12.93 3.70
C VAL A 154 -22.37 -12.96 5.22
N VAL A 155 -23.55 -12.90 5.80
CA VAL A 155 -23.75 -12.98 7.25
C VAL A 155 -23.16 -14.27 7.81
N ILE A 156 -23.49 -15.42 7.21
CA ILE A 156 -22.97 -16.73 7.64
C ILE A 156 -21.45 -16.76 7.51
N THR A 157 -20.88 -16.28 6.40
CA THR A 157 -19.43 -16.31 6.19
C THR A 157 -18.69 -15.43 7.20
N VAL A 158 -19.19 -14.23 7.48
CA VAL A 158 -18.60 -13.33 8.49
C VAL A 158 -18.69 -13.92 9.89
N LEU A 159 -19.83 -14.55 10.23
CA LEU A 159 -19.99 -15.28 11.50
C LEU A 159 -18.99 -16.43 11.63
N LEU A 160 -18.73 -17.18 10.56
CA LEU A 160 -17.73 -18.26 10.54
C LEU A 160 -16.31 -17.70 10.71
N VAL A 161 -15.95 -16.66 9.97
CA VAL A 161 -14.62 -16.03 10.05
C VAL A 161 -14.34 -15.52 11.46
N PHE A 162 -15.24 -14.70 12.01
CA PHE A 162 -15.06 -14.17 13.37
C PHE A 162 -15.22 -15.25 14.43
N GLY A 163 -16.07 -16.25 14.20
CA GLY A 163 -16.14 -17.45 15.04
C GLY A 163 -14.79 -18.15 15.15
N LEU A 164 -14.09 -18.37 14.02
CA LEU A 164 -12.73 -18.94 14.00
C LEU A 164 -11.72 -18.04 14.70
N ILE A 165 -11.78 -16.71 14.49
CA ILE A 165 -10.90 -15.76 15.20
C ILE A 165 -11.14 -15.85 16.71
N PHE A 166 -12.39 -15.84 17.18
CA PHE A 166 -12.69 -15.95 18.60
C PHE A 166 -12.31 -17.32 19.20
N LEU A 167 -12.46 -18.41 18.46
CA LEU A 167 -11.93 -19.73 18.87
C LEU A 167 -10.41 -19.69 19.02
N GLY A 168 -9.71 -19.05 18.09
CA GLY A 168 -8.27 -18.80 18.20
C GLY A 168 -7.90 -17.99 19.45
N LEU A 169 -8.65 -16.93 19.77
CA LEU A 169 -8.47 -16.14 21.00
C LEU A 169 -8.66 -17.00 22.24
N MET A 170 -9.71 -17.82 22.29
CA MET A 170 -9.99 -18.71 23.40
C MET A 170 -8.85 -19.71 23.62
N PHE A 171 -8.36 -20.30 22.55
CA PHE A 171 -7.24 -21.23 22.58
C PHE A 171 -5.96 -20.56 23.10
N LEU A 172 -5.60 -19.38 22.57
CA LEU A 172 -4.41 -18.64 23.02
C LEU A 172 -4.51 -18.21 24.49
N ASN A 173 -5.69 -17.78 24.93
CA ASN A 173 -5.93 -17.41 26.33
C ASN A 173 -5.86 -18.62 27.25
N ALA A 174 -6.40 -19.78 26.85
CA ALA A 174 -6.30 -21.03 27.57
C ALA A 174 -4.85 -21.49 27.73
N LEU A 175 -4.06 -21.45 26.64
CA LEU A 175 -2.62 -21.75 26.68
C LEU A 175 -1.87 -20.82 27.64
N ARG A 176 -2.20 -19.53 27.63
CA ARG A 176 -1.57 -18.54 28.53
C ARG A 176 -1.84 -18.87 29.99
N ILE A 177 -3.10 -19.12 30.34
CA ILE A 177 -3.49 -19.47 31.73
C ILE A 177 -2.89 -20.80 32.14
N ALA A 178 -2.87 -21.80 31.28
CA ALA A 178 -2.29 -23.11 31.57
C ALA A 178 -0.80 -23.04 31.92
N ARG A 179 -0.04 -22.17 31.24
CA ARG A 179 1.41 -21.97 31.42
C ARG A 179 1.78 -21.08 32.62
N MET A 180 0.84 -20.32 33.19
CA MET A 180 1.13 -19.37 34.26
C MET A 180 0.90 -19.95 35.65
N ASN A 181 1.77 -19.60 36.62
CA ASN A 181 1.56 -19.87 38.03
C ASN A 181 0.85 -18.69 38.70
N ALA A 182 -0.09 -18.95 39.63
CA ALA A 182 -0.87 -17.92 40.30
C ALA A 182 0.02 -16.86 41.02
N LEU A 183 1.13 -17.29 41.60
CA LEU A 183 2.10 -16.41 42.23
C LEU A 183 2.84 -15.48 41.25
N GLN A 184 3.16 -16.00 40.02
CA GLN A 184 3.79 -15.23 38.96
C GLN A 184 2.83 -14.18 38.40
N LEU A 185 1.55 -14.53 38.21
CA LEU A 185 0.48 -13.62 37.79
C LEU A 185 0.33 -12.42 38.75
N SER A 186 0.39 -12.66 40.03
CA SER A 186 0.31 -11.60 41.07
C SER A 186 1.56 -10.71 41.09
N ARG A 187 2.74 -11.25 40.80
CA ARG A 187 4.03 -10.55 40.86
C ARG A 187 4.49 -9.95 39.54
N GLU A 188 3.81 -10.19 38.43
CA GLU A 188 4.25 -9.78 37.07
C GLU A 188 4.50 -8.26 36.95
N LYS A 189 3.84 -7.44 37.79
CA LYS A 189 4.12 -5.99 37.93
C LYS A 189 5.26 -5.64 38.89
N ALA A 190 5.57 -6.51 39.82
CA ALA A 190 6.53 -6.23 40.92
C ALA A 190 7.92 -6.86 40.67
N SER A 191 8.04 -7.84 39.81
CA SER A 191 9.34 -8.41 39.46
C SER A 191 10.13 -7.41 38.62
N GLY A 192 11.15 -6.84 39.24
CA GLY A 192 12.15 -6.03 38.55
C GLY A 192 12.67 -6.80 37.34
N GLU A 193 12.57 -6.20 36.17
CA GLU A 193 12.99 -6.83 34.91
C GLU A 193 14.45 -7.28 34.99
N LYS A 194 14.70 -8.56 34.68
CA LYS A 194 16.06 -9.09 34.54
C LYS A 194 16.86 -8.19 33.62
N LYS A 195 18.06 -7.76 34.02
CA LYS A 195 18.97 -7.02 33.14
C LYS A 195 19.15 -7.83 31.85
N GLY A 196 18.67 -7.31 30.76
CA GLY A 196 18.79 -7.98 29.46
C GLY A 196 20.26 -8.14 29.09
N ARG A 197 20.76 -9.38 29.16
CA ARG A 197 22.18 -9.73 28.96
C ARG A 197 22.68 -9.44 27.53
N PHE A 198 21.75 -9.24 26.57
CA PHE A 198 22.04 -9.12 25.14
C PHE A 198 21.55 -7.80 24.49
N LEU A 199 21.32 -6.74 25.28
CA LEU A 199 20.84 -5.46 24.73
C LEU A 199 21.74 -4.87 23.62
N PRO A 200 23.09 -4.82 23.76
CA PRO A 200 23.94 -4.32 22.69
C PRO A 200 23.85 -5.17 21.42
N LEU A 201 23.82 -6.50 21.55
CA LEU A 201 23.71 -7.41 20.40
C LEU A 201 22.37 -7.22 19.66
N GLN A 202 21.25 -7.11 20.38
CA GLN A 202 19.93 -6.82 19.80
C GLN A 202 19.91 -5.45 19.11
N THR A 203 20.59 -4.45 19.66
CA THR A 203 20.72 -3.12 19.04
C THR A 203 21.49 -3.21 17.73
N ILE A 204 22.62 -3.92 17.71
CA ILE A 204 23.44 -4.11 16.51
C ILE A 204 22.64 -4.87 15.45
N LEU A 205 22.02 -6.00 15.80
CA LEU A 205 21.20 -6.78 14.89
C LEU A 205 20.01 -5.97 14.34
N GLY A 206 19.34 -5.18 15.21
CA GLY A 206 18.25 -4.32 14.81
C GLY A 206 18.71 -3.21 13.85
N SER A 207 19.87 -2.59 14.11
CA SER A 207 20.44 -1.57 13.23
C SER A 207 20.87 -2.14 11.89
N ILE A 208 21.50 -3.32 11.87
CA ILE A 208 21.89 -4.02 10.65
C ILE A 208 20.65 -4.38 9.83
N SER A 209 19.63 -4.99 10.46
CA SER A 209 18.40 -5.37 9.79
C SER A 209 17.68 -4.16 9.17
N LEU A 210 17.56 -3.07 9.92
CA LEU A 210 16.97 -1.83 9.42
C LEU A 210 17.81 -1.21 8.30
N GLY A 211 19.14 -1.18 8.47
CA GLY A 211 20.07 -0.66 7.47
C GLY A 211 20.03 -1.43 6.15
N ILE A 212 19.98 -2.77 6.20
CA ILE A 212 19.81 -3.61 5.01
C ILE A 212 18.45 -3.34 4.36
N GLY A 213 17.36 -3.27 5.13
CA GLY A 213 16.03 -2.96 4.60
C GLY A 213 15.99 -1.61 3.88
N TYR A 214 16.59 -0.58 4.45
CA TYR A 214 16.69 0.75 3.82
C TYR A 214 17.62 0.75 2.61
N TYR A 215 18.75 0.05 2.68
CA TYR A 215 19.67 -0.09 1.57
C TYR A 215 18.97 -0.74 0.36
N LEU A 216 18.26 -1.85 0.58
CA LEU A 216 17.45 -2.48 -0.46
C LEU A 216 16.41 -1.53 -1.05
N ALA A 217 15.72 -0.76 -0.19
CA ALA A 217 14.69 0.17 -0.64
C ALA A 217 15.25 1.33 -1.52
N LEU A 218 16.49 1.76 -1.28
CA LEU A 218 17.12 2.86 -2.03
C LEU A 218 17.89 2.41 -3.26
N THR A 219 18.40 1.17 -3.30
CA THR A 219 19.29 0.71 -4.37
C THR A 219 18.59 -0.02 -5.51
N VAL A 220 17.35 -0.44 -5.31
CA VAL A 220 16.54 -1.05 -6.38
C VAL A 220 16.28 -0.03 -7.49
N LYS A 221 16.53 -0.45 -8.75
CA LYS A 221 16.38 0.40 -9.94
C LYS A 221 15.18 0.00 -10.80
N ASP A 222 14.85 -1.29 -10.85
CA ASP A 222 13.83 -1.82 -11.74
C ASP A 222 12.49 -2.00 -11.01
N PRO A 223 11.36 -1.61 -11.62
CA PRO A 223 10.03 -1.74 -11.05
C PRO A 223 9.67 -3.19 -10.68
N LEU A 224 10.00 -4.18 -11.51
CA LEU A 224 9.71 -5.60 -11.25
C LEU A 224 10.57 -6.16 -10.10
N THR A 225 11.85 -5.81 -10.04
CA THR A 225 12.74 -6.15 -8.93
C THR A 225 12.28 -5.49 -7.63
N ALA A 226 11.75 -4.27 -7.70
CA ALA A 226 11.18 -3.58 -6.54
C ALA A 226 10.01 -4.36 -5.93
N LEU A 227 9.14 -4.93 -6.75
CA LEU A 227 7.98 -5.70 -6.28
C LEU A 227 8.37 -6.94 -5.46
N THR A 228 9.39 -7.69 -5.92
CA THR A 228 9.88 -8.90 -5.23
C THR A 228 10.70 -8.57 -3.98
N THR A 229 11.55 -7.54 -4.05
CA THR A 229 12.43 -7.12 -2.95
C THR A 229 11.66 -6.42 -1.84
N PHE A 230 10.50 -5.83 -2.15
CA PHE A 230 9.67 -5.08 -1.21
C PHE A 230 9.29 -5.90 0.03
N PHE A 231 8.84 -7.13 -0.16
CA PHE A 231 8.44 -7.99 0.96
C PHE A 231 9.61 -8.30 1.90
N ILE A 232 10.78 -8.53 1.35
CA ILE A 232 12.00 -8.79 2.13
C ILE A 232 12.39 -7.52 2.90
N ALA A 233 12.40 -6.36 2.25
CA ALA A 233 12.71 -5.08 2.88
C ALA A 233 11.73 -4.76 4.02
N VAL A 234 10.43 -4.94 3.81
CA VAL A 234 9.39 -4.72 4.84
C VAL A 234 9.61 -5.63 6.05
N LEU A 235 9.86 -6.93 5.85
CA LEU A 235 10.12 -7.85 6.96
C LEU A 235 11.37 -7.47 7.75
N LEU A 236 12.45 -7.05 7.08
CA LEU A 236 13.67 -6.57 7.72
C LEU A 236 13.44 -5.29 8.52
N VAL A 237 12.65 -4.34 7.97
CA VAL A 237 12.29 -3.10 8.66
C VAL A 237 11.41 -3.37 9.87
N ILE A 238 10.41 -4.24 9.78
CA ILE A 238 9.56 -4.64 10.90
C ILE A 238 10.42 -5.27 12.01
N PHE A 239 11.22 -6.27 11.67
CA PHE A 239 12.08 -6.98 12.62
C PHE A 239 13.11 -6.02 13.28
N GLY A 240 13.78 -5.19 12.46
CA GLY A 240 14.72 -4.19 12.93
C GLY A 240 14.07 -3.17 13.88
N THR A 241 12.88 -2.72 13.55
CA THR A 241 12.10 -1.77 14.38
C THR A 241 11.77 -2.38 15.74
N TYR A 242 11.28 -3.62 15.79
CA TYR A 242 11.02 -4.28 17.07
C TYR A 242 12.28 -4.42 17.92
N LEU A 243 13.43 -4.80 17.34
CA LEU A 243 14.68 -4.91 18.06
C LEU A 243 15.21 -3.55 18.55
N LEU A 244 15.12 -2.50 17.73
CA LEU A 244 15.56 -1.17 18.10
C LEU A 244 14.71 -0.55 19.21
N PHE A 245 13.40 -0.71 19.16
CA PHE A 245 12.54 -0.25 20.26
C PHE A 245 12.79 -1.05 21.54
N ASN A 246 13.03 -2.37 21.43
CA ASN A 246 13.28 -3.23 22.60
C ASN A 246 14.64 -2.97 23.26
N ALA A 247 15.68 -2.78 22.49
CA ALA A 247 17.05 -2.67 23.00
C ALA A 247 17.72 -1.33 22.62
N GLY A 248 17.59 -0.86 21.38
CA GLY A 248 18.33 0.28 20.86
C GLY A 248 18.05 1.58 21.61
N ILE A 249 16.79 1.89 21.88
CA ILE A 249 16.41 3.09 22.62
C ILE A 249 16.95 3.03 24.05
N THR A 250 16.92 1.86 24.66
CA THR A 250 17.48 1.66 26.01
C THR A 250 18.99 1.88 26.02
N VAL A 251 19.71 1.35 25.03
CA VAL A 251 21.16 1.55 24.88
C VAL A 251 21.47 3.02 24.61
N PHE A 252 20.73 3.68 23.73
CA PHE A 252 20.87 5.12 23.46
C PHE A 252 20.71 5.97 24.73
N LEU A 253 19.67 5.72 25.52
CA LEU A 253 19.45 6.42 26.79
C LEU A 253 20.55 6.11 27.82
N GLN A 254 21.12 4.90 27.81
CA GLN A 254 22.27 4.56 28.66
C GLN A 254 23.54 5.33 28.22
N ILE A 255 23.74 5.55 26.93
CA ILE A 255 24.82 6.40 26.42
C ILE A 255 24.63 7.85 26.88
N LEU A 256 23.41 8.38 26.74
CA LEU A 256 23.07 9.72 27.24
C LEU A 256 23.32 9.85 28.77
N LYS A 257 23.04 8.80 29.55
CA LYS A 257 23.31 8.76 30.99
C LYS A 257 24.81 8.85 31.29
N LYS A 258 25.70 8.34 30.44
CA LYS A 258 27.15 8.46 30.60
C LYS A 258 27.67 9.90 30.40
N ASN A 259 26.94 10.73 29.66
CA ASN A 259 27.27 12.15 29.52
C ASN A 259 26.86 12.92 30.78
N LYS A 260 27.83 13.07 31.72
CA LYS A 260 27.59 13.69 33.04
C LYS A 260 27.06 15.13 32.95
N LYS A 261 27.53 15.94 31.96
CA LYS A 261 27.07 17.34 31.77
C LYS A 261 25.57 17.41 31.41
N TYR A 262 25.10 16.47 30.60
CA TYR A 262 23.69 16.39 30.19
C TYR A 262 22.82 15.75 31.28
N TYR A 263 23.29 14.63 31.86
CA TYR A 263 22.50 13.80 32.75
C TYR A 263 22.21 14.47 34.12
N TYR A 264 23.20 15.16 34.73
CA TYR A 264 23.03 15.76 36.04
C TYR A 264 22.26 17.08 36.06
N GLN A 265 21.75 17.56 34.92
CA GLN A 265 20.76 18.64 34.92
C GLN A 265 19.46 18.13 35.58
N PRO A 266 18.82 18.86 36.53
CA PRO A 266 17.71 18.36 37.35
C PRO A 266 16.56 17.75 36.52
N ASN A 267 16.17 18.43 35.43
CA ASN A 267 15.10 17.97 34.55
C ASN A 267 15.49 16.74 33.70
N ASN A 268 16.77 16.58 33.35
CA ASN A 268 17.25 15.47 32.52
C ASN A 268 17.50 14.22 33.35
N LEU A 269 17.99 14.36 34.59
CA LEU A 269 18.21 13.26 35.51
C LEU A 269 16.93 12.44 35.73
N ILE A 270 15.84 13.12 36.04
CA ILE A 270 14.54 12.48 36.28
C ILE A 270 13.99 11.92 34.96
N SER A 271 14.05 12.70 33.85
CA SER A 271 13.49 12.31 32.57
C SER A 271 14.20 11.10 31.98
N VAL A 272 15.56 11.11 31.92
CA VAL A 272 16.34 10.00 31.32
C VAL A 272 16.22 8.72 32.15
N SER A 273 16.28 8.83 33.49
CA SER A 273 16.14 7.66 34.38
C SER A 273 14.76 6.99 34.21
N ASN A 274 13.71 7.79 34.20
CA ASN A 274 12.34 7.28 33.98
C ASN A 274 12.14 6.74 32.59
N LEU A 275 12.68 7.42 31.52
CA LEU A 275 12.56 6.96 30.14
C LEU A 275 13.25 5.61 29.91
N ILE A 276 14.44 5.36 30.49
CA ILE A 276 15.12 4.06 30.37
C ILE A 276 14.20 2.93 30.83
N PHE A 277 13.54 3.12 31.98
CA PHE A 277 12.64 2.11 32.51
C PHE A 277 11.35 1.97 31.69
N ARG A 278 10.74 3.09 31.27
CA ARG A 278 9.51 3.11 30.47
C ARG A 278 9.71 2.53 29.08
N MET A 279 10.80 2.88 28.38
CA MET A 279 11.07 2.42 27.03
C MET A 279 11.23 0.91 26.98
N LYS A 280 11.98 0.32 27.90
CA LYS A 280 12.17 -1.11 27.97
C LYS A 280 10.85 -1.86 28.19
N LYS A 281 9.99 -1.37 29.08
CA LYS A 281 8.70 -1.99 29.39
C LYS A 281 7.68 -1.89 28.25
N ASN A 282 7.75 -0.80 27.48
CA ASN A 282 6.75 -0.43 26.47
C ASN A 282 7.24 -0.63 25.03
N ALA A 283 8.41 -1.18 24.85
CA ALA A 283 9.10 -1.33 23.57
C ALA A 283 8.20 -1.92 22.45
N VAL A 284 7.55 -3.04 22.73
CA VAL A 284 6.68 -3.74 21.78
C VAL A 284 5.49 -2.86 21.37
N GLY A 285 4.84 -2.18 22.33
CA GLY A 285 3.72 -1.29 22.00
C GLY A 285 4.14 -0.09 21.14
N LEU A 286 5.32 0.50 21.42
CA LEU A 286 5.84 1.62 20.65
C LEU A 286 6.24 1.20 19.23
N ALA A 287 6.91 0.05 19.10
CA ALA A 287 7.23 -0.53 17.79
C ALA A 287 5.94 -0.80 16.97
N THR A 288 4.92 -1.35 17.62
CA THR A 288 3.62 -1.60 16.97
C THR A 288 2.96 -0.30 16.49
N ILE A 289 2.99 0.78 17.29
CA ILE A 289 2.48 2.10 16.88
C ILE A 289 3.25 2.60 15.65
N ALA A 290 4.59 2.51 15.66
CA ALA A 290 5.41 2.93 14.53
C ALA A 290 5.06 2.16 13.25
N ILE A 291 4.96 0.83 13.34
CA ILE A 291 4.65 -0.04 12.21
C ILE A 291 3.24 0.22 11.67
N LEU A 292 2.21 0.25 12.55
CA LEU A 292 0.83 0.52 12.13
C LEU A 292 0.70 1.92 11.51
N SER A 293 1.37 2.93 12.09
CA SER A 293 1.41 4.28 11.51
C SER A 293 2.07 4.29 10.12
N THR A 294 3.18 3.57 9.96
CA THR A 294 3.82 3.40 8.64
C THR A 294 2.88 2.73 7.64
N MET A 295 2.15 1.69 8.06
CA MET A 295 1.17 1.00 7.21
C MET A 295 0.07 1.95 6.75
N VAL A 296 -0.49 2.80 7.64
CA VAL A 296 -1.47 3.83 7.25
C VAL A 296 -0.88 4.76 6.18
N LEU A 297 0.31 5.29 6.45
CA LEU A 297 0.97 6.25 5.56
C LEU A 297 1.26 5.65 4.19
N VAL A 298 1.87 4.47 4.13
CA VAL A 298 2.22 3.78 2.87
C VAL A 298 0.95 3.41 2.09
N THR A 299 -0.04 2.80 2.76
CA THR A 299 -1.26 2.33 2.09
C THR A 299 -2.06 3.50 1.53
N MET A 300 -2.23 4.57 2.32
CA MET A 300 -3.02 5.73 1.89
C MET A 300 -2.30 6.54 0.81
N SER A 301 -0.97 6.71 0.92
CA SER A 301 -0.16 7.37 -0.12
C SER A 301 -0.20 6.60 -1.43
N ALA A 302 -0.03 5.27 -1.39
CA ALA A 302 -0.12 4.41 -2.57
C ALA A 302 -1.51 4.47 -3.22
N ALA A 303 -2.55 4.23 -2.45
CA ALA A 303 -3.93 4.18 -2.95
C ALA A 303 -4.37 5.53 -3.55
N THR A 304 -4.04 6.65 -2.89
CA THR A 304 -4.37 7.99 -3.40
C THR A 304 -3.57 8.33 -4.65
N SER A 305 -2.30 7.94 -4.72
CA SER A 305 -1.46 8.15 -5.91
C SER A 305 -1.98 7.36 -7.10
N ILE A 306 -2.38 6.09 -6.92
CA ILE A 306 -3.01 5.27 -7.96
C ILE A 306 -4.30 5.93 -8.45
N PHE A 307 -5.16 6.35 -7.55
CA PHE A 307 -6.44 6.97 -7.93
C PHE A 307 -6.25 8.25 -8.74
N ASN A 308 -5.31 9.11 -8.33
CA ASN A 308 -5.04 10.37 -9.01
C ASN A 308 -4.32 10.19 -10.36
N SER A 309 -3.64 9.07 -10.58
CA SER A 309 -2.93 8.81 -11.84
C SER A 309 -3.82 8.20 -12.93
N ALA A 310 -5.08 7.85 -12.63
CA ALA A 310 -5.98 7.20 -13.58
C ALA A 310 -6.11 7.96 -14.92
N GLU A 311 -6.28 9.28 -14.88
CA GLU A 311 -6.44 10.11 -16.08
C GLU A 311 -5.17 10.19 -16.93
N SER A 312 -4.01 10.31 -16.30
CA SER A 312 -2.72 10.37 -17.01
C SER A 312 -2.37 9.02 -17.62
N PHE A 313 -2.65 7.94 -16.90
CA PHE A 313 -2.29 6.59 -17.33
C PHE A 313 -3.11 6.11 -18.54
N LYS A 314 -4.41 6.40 -18.57
CA LYS A 314 -5.24 6.03 -19.72
C LYS A 314 -4.75 6.65 -21.04
N LYS A 315 -4.31 7.93 -21.01
CA LYS A 315 -3.77 8.63 -22.19
C LYS A 315 -2.43 8.08 -22.65
N VAL A 316 -1.61 7.57 -21.72
CA VAL A 316 -0.34 6.91 -22.07
C VAL A 316 -0.56 5.58 -22.79
N LEU A 317 -1.60 4.83 -22.40
CA LEU A 317 -1.94 3.55 -23.02
C LEU A 317 -2.78 3.70 -24.29
N ASN A 318 -3.64 4.72 -24.35
CA ASN A 318 -4.58 4.96 -25.43
C ASN A 318 -4.58 6.46 -25.75
N PRO A 319 -3.69 6.92 -26.63
CA PRO A 319 -3.59 8.34 -26.97
C PRO A 319 -4.81 8.87 -27.75
N HIS A 320 -5.56 7.99 -28.46
CA HIS A 320 -6.71 8.34 -29.28
C HIS A 320 -8.00 7.66 -28.80
N ASP A 321 -9.15 8.22 -29.18
CA ASP A 321 -10.47 7.65 -28.88
C ASP A 321 -10.61 6.22 -29.36
N PHE A 322 -10.15 5.94 -30.57
CA PHE A 322 -10.03 4.60 -31.17
C PHE A 322 -8.60 4.41 -31.66
N GLY A 323 -7.95 3.38 -31.18
CA GLY A 323 -6.59 3.03 -31.57
C GLY A 323 -6.52 1.59 -32.10
N VAL A 324 -5.69 1.37 -33.10
CA VAL A 324 -5.40 0.05 -33.69
C VAL A 324 -3.90 -0.09 -33.94
N SER A 325 -3.31 -1.16 -33.46
CA SER A 325 -1.95 -1.56 -33.82
C SER A 325 -1.96 -2.72 -34.75
N GLY A 326 -1.14 -2.71 -35.80
CA GLY A 326 -1.03 -3.76 -36.79
C GLY A 326 0.40 -4.30 -36.87
N GLN A 327 0.52 -5.62 -36.92
CA GLN A 327 1.75 -6.33 -37.23
C GLN A 327 1.64 -7.00 -38.57
N ASN A 328 2.62 -6.83 -39.47
CA ASN A 328 2.61 -7.33 -40.85
C ASN A 328 1.33 -6.93 -41.61
N VAL A 329 0.87 -5.72 -41.43
CA VAL A 329 -0.32 -5.11 -42.06
C VAL A 329 0.13 -3.79 -42.66
N GLU A 330 -0.41 -3.39 -43.82
CA GLU A 330 -0.02 -2.16 -44.45
C GLU A 330 -0.69 -0.93 -43.83
N LYS A 331 -0.04 0.24 -43.98
CA LYS A 331 -0.52 1.53 -43.46
C LYS A 331 -1.93 1.85 -43.98
N GLU A 332 -2.16 1.59 -45.26
CA GLU A 332 -3.40 1.85 -45.98
C GLU A 332 -4.56 1.01 -45.45
N ASP A 333 -4.29 -0.20 -44.95
CA ASP A 333 -5.32 -1.09 -44.42
C ASP A 333 -5.83 -0.57 -43.06
N LEU A 334 -4.92 -0.07 -42.21
CA LEU A 334 -5.30 0.55 -40.93
C LEU A 334 -6.07 1.86 -41.15
N ASP A 335 -5.65 2.66 -42.14
CA ASP A 335 -6.33 3.90 -42.51
C ASP A 335 -7.76 3.66 -42.99
N LYS A 336 -7.95 2.66 -43.86
CA LYS A 336 -9.27 2.22 -44.33
C LYS A 336 -10.12 1.67 -43.19
N LEU A 337 -9.57 0.80 -42.35
CA LEU A 337 -10.26 0.20 -41.22
C LEU A 337 -10.86 1.28 -40.29
N LEU A 338 -10.05 2.24 -39.88
CA LEU A 338 -10.52 3.33 -39.02
C LEU A 338 -11.57 4.21 -39.69
N SER A 339 -11.37 4.53 -41.00
CA SER A 339 -12.29 5.36 -41.75
C SER A 339 -13.64 4.67 -41.98
N GLN A 340 -13.64 3.38 -42.32
CA GLN A 340 -14.85 2.59 -42.49
C GLN A 340 -15.62 2.47 -41.18
N PHE A 341 -14.94 2.13 -40.08
CA PHE A 341 -15.59 2.07 -38.76
C PHE A 341 -16.26 3.40 -38.38
N ALA A 342 -15.57 4.53 -38.58
CA ALA A 342 -16.14 5.85 -38.30
C ALA A 342 -17.36 6.13 -39.19
N SER A 343 -17.28 5.80 -40.46
CA SER A 343 -18.40 5.95 -41.41
C SER A 343 -19.61 5.10 -41.06
N ASP A 344 -19.40 3.83 -40.71
CA ASP A 344 -20.47 2.88 -40.35
C ASP A 344 -21.18 3.31 -39.05
N LYS A 345 -20.48 4.02 -38.15
CA LYS A 345 -21.05 4.57 -36.91
C LYS A 345 -21.55 6.01 -37.05
N GLY A 346 -21.35 6.63 -38.22
CA GLY A 346 -21.73 8.01 -38.47
C GLY A 346 -20.90 9.03 -37.68
N TYR A 347 -19.69 8.67 -37.27
CA TYR A 347 -18.79 9.55 -36.52
C TYR A 347 -18.05 10.50 -37.46
N LYS A 348 -17.97 11.76 -37.05
CA LYS A 348 -17.11 12.73 -37.71
C LYS A 348 -15.70 12.64 -37.09
N ILE A 349 -14.71 12.34 -37.92
CA ILE A 349 -13.31 12.27 -37.53
C ILE A 349 -12.80 13.70 -37.33
N LYS A 350 -12.26 13.99 -36.12
CA LYS A 350 -11.60 15.24 -35.79
C LYS A 350 -10.12 15.20 -36.15
N GLU A 351 -9.49 14.08 -35.88
CA GLU A 351 -8.07 13.84 -36.07
C GLU A 351 -7.86 12.37 -36.38
N LYS A 352 -6.97 12.05 -37.29
CA LYS A 352 -6.58 10.69 -37.64
C LYS A 352 -5.12 10.68 -38.03
N GLU A 353 -4.36 9.74 -37.48
CA GLU A 353 -2.98 9.49 -37.85
C GLU A 353 -2.69 8.00 -38.00
N VAL A 354 -1.79 7.65 -38.89
CA VAL A 354 -1.24 6.29 -39.01
C VAL A 354 0.28 6.41 -39.09
N LEU A 355 0.95 5.84 -38.10
CA LEU A 355 2.39 5.97 -37.87
C LEU A 355 3.07 4.61 -38.04
N ARG A 356 4.29 4.65 -38.56
CA ARG A 356 5.17 3.50 -38.69
C ARG A 356 6.31 3.57 -37.71
N TYR A 357 6.56 2.50 -36.96
CA TYR A 357 7.64 2.42 -36.00
C TYR A 357 8.06 0.97 -35.76
N SER A 358 9.19 0.73 -35.12
CA SER A 358 9.52 -0.62 -34.68
C SER A 358 8.72 -1.02 -33.44
N ASN A 359 8.46 -2.31 -33.27
CA ASN A 359 8.16 -2.80 -31.92
C ASN A 359 9.29 -2.39 -30.97
N PHE A 360 9.09 -2.58 -29.66
CA PHE A 360 10.15 -2.29 -28.73
C PHE A 360 11.30 -3.30 -28.79
N GLY A 361 12.49 -2.78 -29.07
CA GLY A 361 13.75 -3.49 -28.97
C GLY A 361 14.20 -3.56 -27.51
N ILE A 362 14.69 -4.73 -27.12
CA ILE A 362 15.30 -4.94 -25.81
C ILE A 362 16.79 -5.15 -26.02
N ALA A 363 17.62 -4.43 -25.29
CA ALA A 363 19.07 -4.51 -25.43
C ALA A 363 19.81 -4.56 -24.10
N ASN A 364 20.94 -5.22 -24.07
CA ASN A 364 21.96 -5.00 -23.05
C ASN A 364 22.74 -3.74 -23.37
N GLN A 365 22.91 -2.86 -22.39
CA GLN A 365 23.64 -1.62 -22.56
C GLN A 365 24.99 -1.68 -21.82
N GLU A 366 26.07 -1.40 -22.55
CA GLU A 366 27.42 -1.21 -22.01
C GLU A 366 27.99 0.12 -22.53
N GLY A 367 27.83 1.18 -21.75
CA GLY A 367 28.14 2.53 -22.18
C GLY A 367 27.26 2.96 -23.36
N THR A 368 27.84 3.22 -24.52
CA THR A 368 27.14 3.56 -25.77
C THR A 368 26.82 2.36 -26.66
N LYS A 369 27.28 1.16 -26.27
CA LYS A 369 26.98 -0.08 -27.01
C LYS A 369 25.69 -0.72 -26.50
N LEU A 370 24.75 -0.94 -27.43
CA LEU A 370 23.51 -1.66 -27.22
C LEU A 370 23.59 -3.00 -27.99
N THR A 371 23.50 -4.10 -27.26
CA THR A 371 23.42 -5.43 -27.86
C THR A 371 21.98 -5.89 -27.86
N ILE A 372 21.39 -5.95 -29.04
CA ILE A 372 19.98 -6.30 -29.26
C ILE A 372 19.80 -7.80 -29.07
N PHE A 373 18.71 -8.21 -28.40
CA PHE A 373 18.37 -9.62 -28.27
C PHE A 373 17.85 -10.21 -29.58
N GLU A 374 18.29 -11.43 -29.88
CA GLU A 374 17.82 -12.24 -31.00
C GLU A 374 16.44 -12.86 -30.74
N LYS A 375 15.77 -13.30 -31.80
CA LYS A 375 14.51 -14.03 -31.72
C LYS A 375 14.71 -15.32 -30.91
N GLY A 376 13.89 -15.54 -29.89
CA GLY A 376 13.91 -16.75 -29.06
C GLY A 376 14.93 -16.78 -27.91
N GLN A 377 15.76 -15.77 -27.71
CA GLN A 377 16.61 -15.68 -26.55
C GLN A 377 15.82 -15.48 -25.25
N ASN A 378 16.18 -16.24 -24.20
CA ASN A 378 15.60 -16.07 -22.87
C ASN A 378 16.03 -14.72 -22.26
N ARG A 379 15.08 -13.86 -22.02
CA ARG A 379 15.27 -12.48 -21.56
C ARG A 379 15.41 -12.45 -20.04
N VAL A 380 16.65 -12.47 -19.55
CA VAL A 380 16.94 -12.37 -18.11
C VAL A 380 17.32 -10.93 -17.78
N GLN A 381 16.36 -10.04 -17.62
CA GLN A 381 16.49 -8.61 -17.27
C GLN A 381 17.01 -7.70 -18.41
N PRO A 382 16.11 -7.03 -19.14
CA PRO A 382 16.52 -5.98 -20.07
C PRO A 382 17.12 -4.79 -19.31
N LYS A 383 18.28 -4.32 -19.72
CA LYS A 383 18.90 -3.11 -19.15
C LYS A 383 18.34 -1.85 -19.77
N THR A 384 17.93 -1.88 -21.03
CA THR A 384 17.29 -0.76 -21.72
C THR A 384 16.32 -1.24 -22.78
N VAL A 385 15.34 -0.38 -23.08
CA VAL A 385 14.34 -0.59 -24.15
C VAL A 385 14.43 0.58 -25.11
N PHE A 386 14.29 0.31 -26.39
CA PHE A 386 14.25 1.36 -27.41
C PHE A 386 13.17 1.08 -28.48
N MET A 387 12.71 2.15 -29.11
CA MET A 387 11.86 2.14 -30.29
C MET A 387 12.50 2.96 -31.40
N VAL A 388 12.26 2.56 -32.63
CA VAL A 388 12.81 3.24 -33.80
C VAL A 388 11.65 3.78 -34.64
N PHE A 389 11.76 5.04 -35.05
CA PHE A 389 10.77 5.76 -35.82
C PHE A 389 11.37 6.19 -37.17
N ASP A 390 10.50 6.23 -38.19
CA ASP A 390 10.85 6.84 -39.47
C ASP A 390 10.90 8.37 -39.34
N GLN A 391 11.84 9.01 -40.02
CA GLN A 391 11.96 10.47 -40.00
C GLN A 391 10.68 11.17 -40.43
N LYS A 392 9.96 10.66 -41.44
CA LYS A 392 8.71 11.26 -41.89
C LYS A 392 7.62 11.21 -40.83
N ASP A 393 7.51 10.11 -40.10
CA ASP A 393 6.54 9.98 -39.02
C ASP A 393 6.90 10.85 -37.81
N TYR A 394 8.18 11.03 -37.50
CA TYR A 394 8.62 12.02 -36.51
C TYR A 394 8.24 13.45 -36.93
N GLU A 395 8.47 13.84 -38.19
CA GLU A 395 8.08 15.15 -38.69
C GLU A 395 6.57 15.36 -38.64
N ASN A 396 5.77 14.33 -38.94
CA ASN A 396 4.31 14.37 -38.85
C ASN A 396 3.83 14.56 -37.41
N MET A 397 4.43 13.83 -36.43
CA MET A 397 4.06 13.94 -35.02
C MET A 397 4.43 15.29 -34.40
N THR A 398 5.61 15.81 -34.74
CA THR A 398 6.17 16.98 -34.05
C THR A 398 6.01 18.31 -34.80
N GLY A 399 5.76 18.24 -36.10
CA GLY A 399 5.81 19.40 -37.01
C GLY A 399 7.23 19.95 -37.22
N GLN A 400 8.25 19.32 -36.68
CA GLN A 400 9.66 19.74 -36.78
C GLN A 400 10.31 19.00 -37.95
N LYS A 401 10.98 19.73 -38.82
CA LYS A 401 11.77 19.15 -39.90
C LYS A 401 13.07 18.60 -39.36
N LEU A 402 13.39 17.37 -39.77
CA LEU A 402 14.63 16.68 -39.44
C LEU A 402 15.31 16.26 -40.75
N SER A 403 16.61 16.38 -40.84
CA SER A 403 17.36 15.97 -42.02
C SER A 403 18.44 14.99 -41.60
N LEU A 404 18.15 13.70 -41.72
CA LEU A 404 19.06 12.60 -41.44
C LEU A 404 19.50 11.94 -42.76
N SER A 405 20.74 11.41 -42.76
CA SER A 405 21.30 10.70 -43.92
C SER A 405 22.17 9.53 -43.49
N GLY A 406 22.15 8.41 -44.23
CA GLY A 406 22.97 7.24 -43.91
C GLY A 406 22.75 6.72 -42.50
N ASN A 407 23.84 6.67 -41.72
CA ASN A 407 23.82 6.18 -40.32
C ASN A 407 23.62 7.32 -39.29
N GLU A 408 23.10 8.48 -39.70
CA GLU A 408 22.73 9.53 -38.75
C GLU A 408 21.38 9.18 -38.07
N VAL A 409 21.27 9.47 -36.76
CA VAL A 409 20.06 9.23 -35.98
C VAL A 409 19.71 10.45 -35.12
N GLY A 410 18.39 10.65 -34.92
CA GLY A 410 17.89 11.45 -33.82
C GLY A 410 17.71 10.58 -32.59
N LEU A 411 18.03 11.08 -31.40
CA LEU A 411 17.99 10.33 -30.15
C LEU A 411 17.14 11.04 -29.10
N PHE A 412 16.19 10.34 -28.53
CA PHE A 412 15.61 10.67 -27.22
C PHE A 412 16.08 9.65 -26.21
N ALA A 413 16.76 10.09 -25.14
CA ALA A 413 17.18 9.23 -24.04
C ALA A 413 16.52 9.68 -22.74
N LYS A 414 15.77 8.78 -22.09
CA LYS A 414 15.11 9.08 -20.82
C LYS A 414 16.09 9.20 -19.68
N ASN A 415 17.10 8.35 -19.64
CA ASN A 415 18.12 8.30 -18.60
C ASN A 415 19.53 8.58 -19.14
N ASP A 416 20.48 8.83 -18.22
CA ASP A 416 21.81 9.34 -18.53
C ASP A 416 22.72 8.37 -19.30
N GLY A 417 22.31 7.13 -19.55
CA GLY A 417 23.17 6.13 -20.22
C GLY A 417 23.56 6.49 -21.65
N LEU A 418 22.62 7.02 -22.44
CA LEU A 418 22.82 7.46 -23.81
C LEU A 418 22.74 8.98 -23.97
N LYS A 419 22.31 9.70 -22.96
CA LYS A 419 22.14 11.14 -23.00
C LYS A 419 23.46 11.86 -23.20
N GLY A 420 23.49 12.84 -24.10
CA GLY A 420 24.69 13.63 -24.42
C GLY A 420 25.72 12.88 -25.26
N GLN A 421 25.44 11.66 -25.71
CA GLN A 421 26.35 10.89 -26.55
C GLN A 421 26.26 11.31 -28.02
N LYS A 422 27.41 11.45 -28.68
CA LYS A 422 27.48 11.83 -30.09
C LYS A 422 27.44 10.62 -31.05
N ALA A 423 27.60 9.43 -30.53
CA ALA A 423 27.53 8.20 -31.28
C ALA A 423 27.02 7.06 -30.38
N LEU A 424 26.35 6.10 -30.96
CA LEU A 424 25.92 4.86 -30.33
C LEU A 424 26.22 3.68 -31.27
N THR A 425 26.43 2.52 -30.67
CA THR A 425 26.67 1.27 -31.42
C THR A 425 25.54 0.30 -31.11
N LEU A 426 24.84 -0.17 -32.14
CA LEU A 426 23.82 -1.21 -32.04
C LEU A 426 24.41 -2.50 -32.63
N ASN A 427 24.61 -3.51 -31.80
CA ASN A 427 25.40 -4.69 -32.14
C ASN A 427 26.79 -4.25 -32.67
N ASP A 428 27.05 -4.40 -33.97
CA ASP A 428 28.28 -4.02 -34.62
C ASP A 428 28.14 -2.80 -35.57
N HIS A 429 26.93 -2.20 -35.63
CA HIS A 429 26.67 -1.04 -36.47
C HIS A 429 26.79 0.26 -35.66
N GLN A 430 27.58 1.20 -36.18
CA GLN A 430 27.80 2.49 -35.55
C GLN A 430 26.89 3.55 -36.18
N PHE A 431 26.21 4.30 -35.28
CA PHE A 431 25.31 5.40 -35.63
C PHE A 431 25.80 6.70 -35.01
N SER A 432 25.76 7.79 -35.77
CA SER A 432 26.07 9.13 -35.26
C SER A 432 24.79 9.85 -34.82
N VAL A 433 24.79 10.38 -33.61
CA VAL A 433 23.68 11.18 -33.09
C VAL A 433 23.78 12.59 -33.62
N LYS A 434 22.92 12.95 -34.56
CA LYS A 434 22.84 14.27 -35.17
C LYS A 434 22.04 15.26 -34.32
N GLU A 435 20.96 14.80 -33.75
CA GLU A 435 20.07 15.60 -32.91
C GLU A 435 19.63 14.82 -31.67
N GLU A 436 19.66 15.47 -30.52
CA GLU A 436 19.16 14.90 -29.25
C GLU A 436 17.88 15.62 -28.85
N PHE A 437 16.79 14.85 -28.62
CA PHE A 437 15.50 15.38 -28.27
C PHE A 437 15.33 15.48 -26.77
N ASN A 438 14.91 16.63 -26.26
CA ASN A 438 14.69 16.89 -24.84
C ASN A 438 13.26 16.52 -24.36
N LYS A 439 12.33 16.35 -25.29
CA LYS A 439 10.94 16.01 -25.00
C LYS A 439 10.56 14.65 -25.53
N ASP A 440 9.79 13.92 -24.78
CA ASP A 440 9.18 12.67 -25.20
C ASP A 440 8.14 12.97 -26.31
N PHE A 441 8.50 12.70 -27.54
CA PHE A 441 7.73 13.07 -28.73
C PHE A 441 6.61 12.08 -29.10
N ILE A 442 6.59 10.89 -28.49
CA ILE A 442 5.54 9.90 -28.74
C ILE A 442 4.28 10.11 -27.88
N VAL A 443 4.38 11.01 -26.90
CA VAL A 443 3.23 11.33 -26.03
C VAL A 443 2.08 11.88 -26.84
N ASN A 444 0.90 11.31 -26.68
CA ASN A 444 -0.34 11.57 -27.42
C ASN A 444 -0.38 11.04 -28.87
N HIS A 445 0.64 10.36 -29.36
CA HIS A 445 0.72 9.80 -30.70
C HIS A 445 0.71 8.27 -30.72
N VAL A 446 1.55 7.64 -29.88
CA VAL A 446 1.70 6.18 -29.85
C VAL A 446 1.50 5.65 -28.42
N PRO A 447 0.82 4.50 -28.24
CA PRO A 447 0.70 3.86 -26.94
C PRO A 447 2.06 3.55 -26.33
N ASN A 448 2.36 4.10 -25.14
CA ASN A 448 3.64 3.89 -24.46
C ASN A 448 3.51 2.90 -23.31
N LYS A 449 3.58 1.61 -23.62
CA LYS A 449 3.49 0.53 -22.61
C LYS A 449 4.80 0.31 -21.83
N PHE A 450 5.94 0.87 -22.29
CA PHE A 450 7.27 0.61 -21.66
C PHE A 450 7.48 1.42 -20.43
N ASN A 451 6.88 2.61 -20.33
CA ASN A 451 6.94 3.44 -19.12
C ASN A 451 6.59 2.69 -17.84
N ILE A 452 5.87 1.57 -17.96
CA ILE A 452 5.45 0.71 -16.86
C ILE A 452 6.55 -0.27 -16.46
N LEU A 453 7.26 -0.82 -17.45
CA LEU A 453 8.17 -1.96 -17.25
C LEU A 453 9.60 -1.55 -16.92
N THR A 454 10.03 -0.39 -17.39
CA THR A 454 11.40 0.09 -17.20
C THR A 454 11.46 1.60 -16.97
N THR A 455 12.50 2.03 -16.30
CA THR A 455 12.84 3.45 -16.14
C THR A 455 13.81 3.91 -17.22
N ASP A 456 14.39 2.98 -17.97
CA ASP A 456 15.39 3.25 -18.99
C ASP A 456 14.84 2.86 -20.37
N TYR A 457 14.45 3.87 -21.14
CA TYR A 457 13.95 3.72 -22.50
C TYR A 457 14.43 4.87 -23.39
N ASN A 458 14.59 4.56 -24.67
CA ASN A 458 15.15 5.46 -25.66
C ASN A 458 14.34 5.38 -26.95
N TYR A 459 14.30 6.47 -27.71
CA TYR A 459 13.73 6.50 -29.04
C TYR A 459 14.80 6.92 -30.04
N LEU A 460 14.84 6.21 -31.16
CA LEU A 460 15.70 6.53 -32.28
C LEU A 460 14.83 6.97 -33.45
N VAL A 461 15.23 8.05 -34.12
CA VAL A 461 14.66 8.46 -35.39
C VAL A 461 15.70 8.19 -36.44
N VAL A 462 15.32 7.46 -37.51
CA VAL A 462 16.21 7.05 -38.60
C VAL A 462 15.68 7.57 -39.93
N PRO A 463 16.54 7.74 -40.96
CA PRO A 463 16.12 8.21 -42.27
C PRO A 463 15.08 7.32 -42.94
N ASP A 464 15.24 5.99 -42.83
CA ASP A 464 14.33 4.95 -43.36
C ASP A 464 14.33 3.77 -42.36
N LEU A 465 13.14 3.49 -41.83
CA LEU A 465 12.97 2.43 -40.85
C LEU A 465 13.19 1.05 -41.45
N GLN A 466 12.77 0.80 -42.70
CA GLN A 466 12.97 -0.51 -43.33
C GLN A 466 14.44 -0.80 -43.56
N ALA A 467 15.17 0.15 -44.11
CA ALA A 467 16.61 0.04 -44.32
C ALA A 467 17.39 -0.15 -42.97
N PHE A 468 16.86 0.41 -41.87
CA PHE A 468 17.40 0.17 -40.54
C PHE A 468 17.12 -1.26 -40.08
N LEU A 469 15.88 -1.76 -40.18
CA LEU A 469 15.49 -3.11 -39.75
C LEU A 469 16.21 -4.20 -40.54
N ASP A 470 16.48 -4.00 -41.82
CA ASP A 470 17.17 -4.93 -42.70
C ASP A 470 18.65 -5.16 -42.29
N GLN A 471 19.23 -4.25 -41.47
CA GLN A 471 20.55 -4.43 -40.85
C GLN A 471 20.55 -5.43 -39.70
N PHE A 472 19.36 -5.78 -39.15
CA PHE A 472 19.23 -6.63 -37.98
C PHE A 472 18.21 -7.78 -38.18
N PRO A 473 18.41 -8.65 -39.21
CA PRO A 473 17.40 -9.65 -39.59
C PRO A 473 17.12 -10.71 -38.54
N ASP A 474 18.11 -11.05 -37.70
CA ASP A 474 17.99 -12.03 -36.62
C ASP A 474 17.49 -11.44 -35.30
N SER A 475 17.30 -10.13 -35.25
CA SER A 475 16.84 -9.44 -34.06
C SER A 475 15.34 -9.66 -33.80
N ALA A 476 14.95 -9.45 -32.54
CA ALA A 476 13.53 -9.46 -32.15
C ALA A 476 12.78 -8.16 -32.52
N ILE A 477 13.44 -7.24 -33.29
CA ILE A 477 12.82 -5.98 -33.73
C ILE A 477 12.15 -6.19 -35.08
N TYR A 478 10.93 -5.71 -35.19
CA TYR A 478 10.16 -5.79 -36.42
C TYR A 478 9.29 -4.54 -36.63
N ASN A 479 8.83 -4.35 -37.85
CA ASN A 479 7.96 -3.25 -38.22
C ASN A 479 6.57 -3.37 -37.64
N GLN A 480 6.04 -2.28 -37.09
CA GLN A 480 4.69 -2.17 -36.54
C GLN A 480 4.06 -0.86 -36.97
N PHE A 481 2.73 -0.89 -37.22
CA PHE A 481 1.94 0.31 -37.44
C PHE A 481 0.99 0.58 -36.29
N TYR A 482 0.73 1.85 -36.04
CA TYR A 482 -0.33 2.30 -35.15
C TYR A 482 -1.20 3.31 -35.87
N GLY A 483 -2.51 3.05 -35.93
CA GLY A 483 -3.51 3.99 -36.36
C GLY A 483 -4.32 4.50 -35.17
N GLY A 484 -4.49 5.79 -35.09
CA GLY A 484 -5.32 6.44 -34.10
C GLY A 484 -6.31 7.40 -34.71
N MET A 485 -7.52 7.49 -34.14
CA MET A 485 -8.50 8.50 -34.52
C MET A 485 -9.24 9.07 -33.34
N ASN A 486 -9.46 10.38 -33.35
CA ASN A 486 -10.33 11.11 -32.44
C ASN A 486 -11.63 11.49 -33.18
N VAL A 487 -12.76 11.28 -32.52
CA VAL A 487 -14.09 11.45 -33.14
C VAL A 487 -14.91 12.50 -32.39
N ASP A 488 -15.96 12.99 -33.06
CA ASP A 488 -16.94 13.89 -32.46
C ASP A 488 -18.09 13.11 -31.82
N ALA A 489 -17.73 12.37 -30.74
CA ALA A 489 -18.69 11.60 -29.94
C ALA A 489 -18.34 11.69 -28.48
N SER A 490 -19.34 11.65 -27.61
CA SER A 490 -19.14 11.63 -26.16
C SER A 490 -18.53 10.31 -25.67
N GLU A 491 -17.85 10.31 -24.51
CA GLU A 491 -17.33 9.07 -23.91
C GLU A 491 -18.44 8.01 -23.72
N GLU A 492 -19.69 8.42 -23.42
CA GLU A 492 -20.81 7.50 -23.25
C GLU A 492 -21.22 6.83 -24.58
N GLU A 493 -21.18 7.57 -25.68
CA GLU A 493 -21.45 7.02 -27.03
C GLU A 493 -20.32 6.09 -27.49
N GLN A 494 -19.06 6.48 -27.29
CA GLN A 494 -17.89 5.65 -27.57
C GLN A 494 -17.92 4.34 -26.77
N LEU A 495 -18.34 4.38 -25.50
CA LEU A 495 -18.44 3.19 -24.65
C LEU A 495 -19.49 2.20 -25.16
N LYS A 496 -20.62 2.68 -25.71
CA LYS A 496 -21.68 1.81 -26.25
C LYS A 496 -21.20 0.98 -27.44
N VAL A 497 -20.30 1.50 -28.26
CA VAL A 497 -19.77 0.84 -29.45
C VAL A 497 -18.45 0.11 -29.23
N ALA A 498 -17.96 0.06 -28.00
CA ALA A 498 -16.63 -0.51 -27.73
C ALA A 498 -16.56 -2.02 -28.04
N GLU A 499 -17.60 -2.79 -27.70
CA GLU A 499 -17.71 -4.21 -28.05
C GLU A 499 -17.84 -4.42 -29.57
N GLU A 500 -18.58 -3.53 -30.26
CA GLU A 500 -18.70 -3.55 -31.69
C GLU A 500 -17.37 -3.23 -32.37
N TYR A 501 -16.56 -2.33 -31.82
CA TYR A 501 -15.20 -2.05 -32.30
C TYR A 501 -14.29 -3.27 -32.18
N GLU A 502 -14.32 -3.96 -31.05
CA GLU A 502 -13.57 -5.20 -30.86
C GLU A 502 -14.00 -6.30 -31.87
N ASN A 503 -15.30 -6.46 -32.05
CA ASN A 503 -15.84 -7.40 -33.06
C ASN A 503 -15.43 -7.00 -34.48
N TYR A 504 -15.38 -5.71 -34.79
CA TYR A 504 -14.93 -5.20 -36.09
C TYR A 504 -13.44 -5.54 -36.32
N LEU A 505 -12.57 -5.37 -35.33
CA LEU A 505 -11.16 -5.78 -35.43
C LEU A 505 -11.02 -7.31 -35.59
N ASN A 506 -11.83 -8.10 -34.90
CA ASN A 506 -11.83 -9.55 -35.06
C ASN A 506 -12.28 -10.01 -36.45
N GLN A 507 -13.28 -9.35 -37.06
CA GLN A 507 -13.69 -9.61 -38.42
C GLN A 507 -12.60 -9.23 -39.41
N PHE A 508 -11.89 -8.13 -39.18
CA PHE A 508 -10.76 -7.75 -40.04
C PHE A 508 -9.63 -8.77 -39.93
N ASN A 509 -9.29 -9.25 -38.74
CA ASN A 509 -8.30 -10.30 -38.55
C ASN A 509 -8.65 -11.60 -39.27
N ALA A 510 -9.93 -11.97 -39.36
CA ALA A 510 -10.39 -13.15 -40.09
C ALA A 510 -10.21 -13.04 -41.60
N GLN A 511 -9.98 -11.85 -42.15
CA GLN A 511 -9.76 -11.58 -43.56
C GLN A 511 -8.27 -11.47 -43.93
N LEU A 512 -7.37 -11.49 -42.97
CA LEU A 512 -5.92 -11.42 -43.20
C LEU A 512 -5.38 -12.79 -43.62
N ASP A 513 -4.91 -12.88 -44.84
CA ASP A 513 -4.40 -14.14 -45.47
C ASP A 513 -2.91 -14.41 -45.16
N THR A 514 -2.18 -13.45 -44.59
CA THR A 514 -0.74 -13.55 -44.34
C THR A 514 -0.44 -14.13 -42.96
N GLU A 515 0.35 -15.19 -42.91
CA GLU A 515 0.75 -15.82 -41.65
C GLU A 515 1.48 -14.83 -40.73
N GLY A 516 1.01 -14.70 -39.52
CA GLY A 516 1.57 -13.75 -38.53
C GLY A 516 1.07 -12.30 -38.64
N SER A 517 0.14 -12.04 -39.56
CA SER A 517 -0.53 -10.73 -39.64
C SER A 517 -1.70 -10.67 -38.69
N TYR A 518 -1.76 -9.62 -37.89
CA TYR A 518 -2.89 -9.36 -37.01
C TYR A 518 -2.99 -7.89 -36.63
N VAL A 519 -4.21 -7.47 -36.32
CA VAL A 519 -4.47 -6.16 -35.67
C VAL A 519 -5.08 -6.35 -34.28
N TYR A 520 -4.73 -5.47 -33.39
CA TYR A 520 -5.37 -5.34 -32.09
C TYR A 520 -5.57 -3.86 -31.77
N GLY A 521 -6.64 -3.54 -31.07
CA GLY A 521 -6.95 -2.14 -30.82
C GLY A 521 -7.66 -1.95 -29.50
N SER A 522 -7.88 -0.70 -29.19
CA SER A 522 -8.54 -0.28 -27.98
C SER A 522 -9.44 0.93 -28.22
N ASN A 523 -10.52 0.99 -27.46
CA ASN A 523 -11.35 2.17 -27.31
C ASN A 523 -10.96 2.88 -26.02
N LEU A 524 -10.63 4.18 -26.07
CA LEU A 524 -10.21 4.96 -24.92
C LEU A 524 -11.29 5.02 -23.84
N ALA A 525 -12.56 5.18 -24.21
CA ALA A 525 -13.66 5.24 -23.25
C ALA A 525 -13.82 3.94 -22.47
N ASP A 526 -13.65 2.79 -23.13
CA ASP A 526 -13.69 1.48 -22.48
C ASP A 526 -12.50 1.26 -21.57
N ALA A 527 -11.28 1.51 -22.05
CA ALA A 527 -10.07 1.43 -21.25
C ALA A 527 -10.13 2.39 -20.04
N SER A 528 -10.67 3.60 -20.24
CA SER A 528 -10.91 4.58 -19.18
C SER A 528 -11.88 4.05 -18.12
N SER A 529 -12.98 3.41 -18.54
CA SER A 529 -13.96 2.82 -17.63
C SER A 529 -13.34 1.70 -16.80
N GLN A 530 -12.64 0.76 -17.43
CA GLN A 530 -11.98 -0.36 -16.74
C GLN A 530 -10.88 0.12 -15.78
N MET A 531 -10.05 1.10 -16.20
CA MET A 531 -9.02 1.68 -15.34
C MET A 531 -9.59 2.45 -14.16
N SER A 532 -10.64 3.23 -14.38
CA SER A 532 -11.31 3.96 -13.30
C SER A 532 -11.94 3.00 -12.29
N ALA A 533 -12.51 1.89 -12.76
CA ALA A 533 -13.05 0.84 -11.90
C ALA A 533 -11.93 0.15 -11.08
N LEU A 534 -10.82 -0.22 -11.71
CA LEU A 534 -9.68 -0.83 -11.03
C LEU A 534 -9.06 0.13 -9.99
N PHE A 535 -8.74 1.35 -10.39
CA PHE A 535 -8.06 2.31 -9.53
C PHE A 535 -8.98 2.82 -8.41
N GLY A 536 -10.27 3.01 -8.72
CA GLY A 536 -11.29 3.30 -7.71
C GLY A 536 -11.45 2.18 -6.69
N GLY A 537 -11.43 0.93 -7.14
CA GLY A 537 -11.45 -0.25 -6.27
C GLY A 537 -10.23 -0.35 -5.37
N VAL A 538 -9.03 -0.14 -5.91
CA VAL A 538 -7.78 -0.13 -5.12
C VAL A 538 -7.79 1.02 -4.10
N PHE A 539 -8.25 2.20 -4.49
CA PHE A 539 -8.38 3.35 -3.59
C PHE A 539 -9.38 3.06 -2.45
N PHE A 540 -10.51 2.44 -2.77
CA PHE A 540 -11.49 2.00 -1.79
C PHE A 540 -10.87 1.04 -0.77
N ILE A 541 -10.14 0.02 -1.22
CA ILE A 541 -9.41 -0.92 -0.34
C ILE A 541 -8.43 -0.16 0.55
N GLY A 542 -7.67 0.76 -0.03
CA GLY A 542 -6.69 1.59 0.68
C GLY A 542 -7.29 2.42 1.80
N ILE A 543 -8.45 3.06 1.57
CA ILE A 543 -9.19 3.82 2.59
C ILE A 543 -9.55 2.91 3.77
N PHE A 544 -10.23 1.80 3.52
CA PHE A 544 -10.71 0.92 4.58
C PHE A 544 -9.59 0.23 5.34
N LEU A 545 -8.53 -0.19 4.64
CA LEU A 545 -7.35 -0.76 5.27
C LEU A 545 -6.63 0.27 6.17
N SER A 546 -6.56 1.52 5.72
CA SER A 546 -6.00 2.62 6.51
C SER A 546 -6.86 2.92 7.74
N ILE A 547 -8.19 2.85 7.64
CA ILE A 547 -9.10 2.97 8.79
C ILE A 547 -8.82 1.86 9.81
N ILE A 548 -8.68 0.62 9.38
CA ILE A 548 -8.39 -0.53 10.27
C ILE A 548 -7.04 -0.33 10.97
N PHE A 549 -5.98 0.04 10.27
CA PHE A 549 -4.67 0.30 10.87
C PHE A 549 -4.69 1.53 11.80
N MET A 550 -5.43 2.58 11.45
CA MET A 550 -5.61 3.75 12.30
C MET A 550 -6.30 3.37 13.61
N VAL A 551 -7.37 2.58 13.55
CA VAL A 551 -8.06 2.06 14.74
C VAL A 551 -7.12 1.21 15.59
N GLY A 552 -6.32 0.35 14.98
CA GLY A 552 -5.26 -0.39 15.65
C GLY A 552 -4.27 0.54 16.37
N THR A 553 -3.82 1.59 15.69
CA THR A 553 -2.91 2.60 16.26
C THR A 553 -3.54 3.31 17.46
N VAL A 554 -4.79 3.78 17.33
CA VAL A 554 -5.55 4.44 18.41
C VAL A 554 -5.70 3.53 19.62
N LEU A 555 -6.03 2.27 19.41
CA LEU A 555 -6.15 1.27 20.47
C LEU A 555 -4.85 1.07 21.23
N VAL A 556 -3.75 0.86 20.50
CA VAL A 556 -2.44 0.67 21.11
C VAL A 556 -2.06 1.90 21.94
N ILE A 557 -2.27 3.09 21.40
CA ILE A 557 -2.04 4.37 22.08
C ILE A 557 -2.91 4.46 23.34
N TYR A 558 -4.20 4.26 23.24
CA TYR A 558 -5.14 4.39 24.35
C TYR A 558 -4.81 3.42 25.49
N TYR A 559 -4.66 2.14 25.18
CA TYR A 559 -4.33 1.14 26.19
C TYR A 559 -3.01 1.40 26.87
N LYS A 560 -2.03 1.85 26.09
CA LYS A 560 -0.73 2.21 26.64
C LYS A 560 -0.84 3.37 27.64
N GLN A 561 -1.58 4.42 27.28
CA GLN A 561 -1.75 5.57 28.18
C GLN A 561 -2.48 5.21 29.47
N ILE A 562 -3.51 4.38 29.42
CA ILE A 562 -4.21 3.93 30.62
C ILE A 562 -3.29 3.11 31.51
N SER A 563 -2.56 2.14 30.96
CA SER A 563 -1.63 1.32 31.73
C SER A 563 -0.53 2.14 32.39
N GLU A 564 0.06 3.07 31.64
CA GLU A 564 1.10 3.97 32.15
C GLU A 564 0.53 4.95 33.19
N GLY A 565 -0.69 5.46 32.99
CA GLY A 565 -1.32 6.38 33.93
C GLY A 565 -1.48 5.80 35.34
N TYR A 566 -1.90 4.55 35.46
CA TYR A 566 -2.02 3.88 36.78
C TYR A 566 -0.65 3.63 37.43
N GLU A 567 0.38 3.30 36.65
CA GLU A 567 1.71 3.05 37.17
C GLU A 567 2.40 4.35 37.59
N ASP A 568 2.27 5.39 36.81
CA ASP A 568 2.88 6.68 37.09
C ASP A 568 2.22 7.36 38.31
N ARG A 569 0.94 7.13 38.53
CA ARG A 569 0.26 7.64 39.75
C ARG A 569 0.98 7.23 41.04
N GLU A 570 1.30 5.95 41.16
CA GLU A 570 2.02 5.45 42.34
C GLU A 570 3.41 6.12 42.50
N ARG A 571 4.12 6.31 41.37
CA ARG A 571 5.45 6.94 41.35
C ARG A 571 5.39 8.44 41.69
N PHE A 572 4.39 9.16 41.14
CA PHE A 572 4.24 10.58 41.41
C PHE A 572 3.85 10.87 42.85
N ILE A 573 3.06 10.00 43.48
CA ILE A 573 2.79 10.08 44.94
C ILE A 573 4.11 9.97 45.72
N ILE A 574 5.02 9.08 45.32
CA ILE A 574 6.33 8.94 45.98
C ILE A 574 7.18 10.20 45.76
N LEU A 575 7.23 10.73 44.51
CA LEU A 575 8.01 11.93 44.19
C LEU A 575 7.49 13.18 44.91
N GLN A 576 6.18 13.31 45.15
CA GLN A 576 5.59 14.36 45.96
C GLN A 576 6.04 14.25 47.40
N LYS A 577 6.08 13.04 47.96
CA LYS A 577 6.57 12.79 49.35
C LYS A 577 8.04 13.13 49.52
N VAL A 578 8.84 13.10 48.44
CA VAL A 578 10.26 13.47 48.43
C VAL A 578 10.48 14.96 48.18
N GLY A 579 9.39 15.75 48.01
CA GLY A 579 9.47 17.22 47.95
C GLY A 579 9.45 17.83 46.52
N LEU A 580 9.09 17.07 45.45
CA LEU A 580 8.90 17.67 44.14
C LEU A 580 7.61 18.51 44.09
N ASP A 581 7.74 19.74 43.58
CA ASP A 581 6.59 20.63 43.32
C ASP A 581 5.68 20.12 42.21
N GLN A 582 4.40 20.36 42.36
CA GLN A 582 3.38 19.95 41.37
C GLN A 582 3.67 20.48 39.94
N LYS A 583 4.26 21.68 39.80
CA LYS A 583 4.66 22.27 38.54
C LYS A 583 5.78 21.46 37.84
N GLN A 584 6.79 21.04 38.62
CA GLN A 584 7.91 20.22 38.12
C GLN A 584 7.43 18.83 37.71
N ILE A 585 6.52 18.24 38.48
CA ILE A 585 5.88 16.96 38.14
C ILE A 585 5.13 17.07 36.82
N LYS A 586 4.31 18.10 36.65
CA LYS A 586 3.53 18.33 35.42
C LYS A 586 4.44 18.55 34.20
N GLN A 587 5.52 19.30 34.35
CA GLN A 587 6.51 19.49 33.27
C GLN A 587 7.21 18.19 32.88
N THR A 588 7.63 17.40 33.88
CA THR A 588 8.28 16.10 33.67
C THR A 588 7.33 15.11 32.97
N ILE A 589 6.07 15.04 33.41
CA ILE A 589 5.02 14.23 32.77
C ILE A 589 4.85 14.62 31.30
N ASN A 590 4.66 15.90 31.02
CA ASN A 590 4.42 16.37 29.65
C ASN A 590 5.60 16.05 28.74
N LYS A 591 6.84 16.27 29.18
CA LYS A 591 8.05 15.96 28.41
C LYS A 591 8.18 14.45 28.12
N GLN A 592 7.91 13.62 29.11
CA GLN A 592 7.97 12.15 28.96
C GLN A 592 6.88 11.63 28.03
N VAL A 593 5.63 12.08 28.24
CA VAL A 593 4.50 11.68 27.42
C VAL A 593 4.71 12.10 25.97
N LEU A 594 5.16 13.32 25.71
CA LEU A 594 5.49 13.79 24.36
C LEU A 594 6.57 12.90 23.70
N THR A 595 7.68 12.64 24.39
CA THR A 595 8.76 11.82 23.83
C THR A 595 8.27 10.42 23.47
N VAL A 596 7.53 9.77 24.36
CA VAL A 596 7.01 8.41 24.16
C VAL A 596 6.02 8.34 22.99
N PHE A 597 5.26 9.41 22.76
CA PHE A 597 4.25 9.44 21.71
C PHE A 597 4.82 9.80 20.34
N PHE A 598 5.68 10.81 20.27
CA PHE A 598 6.17 11.28 18.98
C PHE A 598 7.34 10.46 18.44
N LEU A 599 8.02 9.67 19.27
CA LEU A 599 9.09 8.80 18.80
C LEU A 599 8.62 7.73 17.78
N PRO A 600 7.50 6.98 18.01
CA PRO A 600 6.97 6.07 17.00
C PRO A 600 6.56 6.77 15.72
N LEU A 601 5.99 7.98 15.81
CA LEU A 601 5.60 8.77 14.64
C LEU A 601 6.81 9.20 13.81
N LEU A 602 7.89 9.62 14.48
CA LEU A 602 9.15 9.94 13.80
C LEU A 602 9.69 8.74 13.03
N PHE A 603 9.67 7.55 13.63
CA PHE A 603 10.05 6.31 12.95
C PHE A 603 9.12 6.00 11.77
N ALA A 604 7.81 6.25 11.89
CA ALA A 604 6.88 6.04 10.79
C ALA A 604 7.18 6.93 9.58
N PHE A 605 7.47 8.22 9.80
CA PHE A 605 7.90 9.12 8.74
C PHE A 605 9.26 8.74 8.15
N LEU A 606 10.19 8.29 8.99
CA LEU A 606 11.49 7.80 8.54
C LEU A 606 11.34 6.56 7.65
N HIS A 607 10.54 5.58 8.08
CA HIS A 607 10.27 4.39 7.28
C HIS A 607 9.64 4.74 5.93
N LEU A 608 8.66 5.65 5.90
CA LEU A 608 8.05 6.11 4.67
C LEU A 608 9.06 6.81 3.75
N ALA A 609 9.92 7.68 4.30
CA ALA A 609 10.93 8.39 3.54
C ALA A 609 11.90 7.44 2.83
N PHE A 610 12.37 6.40 3.52
CA PHE A 610 13.22 5.37 2.90
C PHE A 610 12.46 4.45 1.94
N ALA A 611 11.20 4.14 2.24
CA ALA A 611 10.36 3.31 1.37
C ALA A 611 9.88 4.04 0.12
N TYR A 612 9.91 5.39 0.09
CA TYR A 612 9.33 6.21 -0.99
C TYR A 612 9.88 5.85 -2.37
N HIS A 613 11.20 5.70 -2.50
CA HIS A 613 11.83 5.33 -3.77
C HIS A 613 11.34 3.98 -4.29
N MET A 614 11.39 2.94 -3.47
CA MET A 614 10.90 1.62 -3.84
C MET A 614 9.39 1.62 -4.12
N LEU A 615 8.61 2.35 -3.31
CA LEU A 615 7.18 2.51 -3.51
C LEU A 615 6.87 3.18 -4.85
N SER A 616 7.62 4.22 -5.23
CA SER A 616 7.45 4.89 -6.52
C SER A 616 7.70 3.97 -7.71
N LEU A 617 8.69 3.07 -7.61
CA LEU A 617 8.95 2.05 -8.64
C LEU A 617 7.81 1.02 -8.73
N ILE A 618 7.31 0.54 -7.59
CA ILE A 618 6.19 -0.41 -7.56
C ILE A 618 4.93 0.22 -8.15
N LEU A 619 4.62 1.46 -7.76
CA LEU A 619 3.44 2.17 -8.24
C LEU A 619 3.54 2.50 -9.73
N LYS A 620 4.75 2.62 -10.27
CA LYS A 620 4.99 2.79 -11.69
C LYS A 620 4.47 1.59 -12.50
N VAL A 621 4.62 0.36 -12.01
CA VAL A 621 4.05 -0.86 -12.63
C VAL A 621 2.53 -0.78 -12.74
N ILE A 622 1.89 -0.09 -11.80
CA ILE A 622 0.42 0.06 -11.73
C ILE A 622 -0.05 1.33 -12.49
N GLY A 623 0.89 2.11 -13.03
CA GLY A 623 0.56 3.29 -13.85
C GLY A 623 0.72 4.65 -13.19
N VAL A 624 1.34 4.74 -12.02
CA VAL A 624 1.70 6.03 -11.40
C VAL A 624 3.02 6.50 -12.01
N LEU A 625 2.93 7.27 -13.10
CA LEU A 625 4.11 7.72 -13.84
C LEU A 625 4.66 9.08 -13.37
N ASP A 626 3.80 9.92 -12.79
CA ASP A 626 4.18 11.24 -12.28
C ASP A 626 4.68 11.16 -10.83
N THR A 627 6.01 11.14 -10.67
CA THR A 627 6.66 11.12 -9.36
C THR A 627 6.47 12.40 -8.56
N THR A 628 6.27 13.55 -9.23
CA THR A 628 6.01 14.84 -8.57
C THR A 628 4.64 14.85 -7.92
N MET A 629 3.61 14.41 -8.67
CA MET A 629 2.26 14.24 -8.13
C MET A 629 2.26 13.26 -6.95
N MET A 630 2.97 12.14 -7.08
CA MET A 630 3.09 11.16 -6.00
C MET A 630 3.75 11.77 -4.74
N LEU A 631 4.78 12.61 -4.89
CA LEU A 631 5.43 13.28 -3.77
C LEU A 631 4.47 14.24 -3.06
N ILE A 632 3.74 15.06 -3.81
CA ILE A 632 2.75 16.00 -3.26
C ILE A 632 1.66 15.24 -2.50
N VAL A 633 1.13 14.16 -3.07
CA VAL A 633 0.14 13.30 -2.42
C VAL A 633 0.69 12.72 -1.12
N THR A 634 1.90 12.16 -1.15
CA THR A 634 2.54 11.56 0.02
C THR A 634 2.74 12.59 1.14
N LEU A 635 3.23 13.79 0.82
CA LEU A 635 3.39 14.87 1.80
C LEU A 635 2.04 15.35 2.36
N SER A 636 1.02 15.42 1.53
CA SER A 636 -0.35 15.78 1.96
C SER A 636 -0.91 14.74 2.94
N ILE A 637 -0.74 13.45 2.65
CA ILE A 637 -1.14 12.35 3.54
C ILE A 637 -0.36 12.41 4.86
N CYS A 638 0.95 12.68 4.82
CA CYS A 638 1.76 12.88 6.04
C CYS A 638 1.22 14.02 6.92
N ALA A 639 0.85 15.14 6.31
CA ALA A 639 0.28 16.29 7.03
C ALA A 639 -1.09 15.95 7.66
N ILE A 640 -1.99 15.31 6.91
CA ILE A 640 -3.31 14.87 7.40
C ILE A 640 -3.15 13.88 8.54
N PHE A 641 -2.25 12.88 8.38
CA PHE A 641 -1.98 11.88 9.40
C PHE A 641 -1.40 12.51 10.68
N LEU A 642 -0.48 13.46 10.55
CA LEU A 642 0.08 14.20 11.69
C LEU A 642 -1.01 14.92 12.48
N ILE A 643 -1.93 15.61 11.79
CA ILE A 643 -3.06 16.29 12.42
C ILE A 643 -3.94 15.28 13.17
N ALA A 644 -4.33 14.18 12.50
CA ALA A 644 -5.13 13.13 13.11
C ALA A 644 -4.44 12.52 14.33
N TYR A 645 -3.14 12.23 14.23
CA TYR A 645 -2.34 11.66 15.31
C TYR A 645 -2.25 12.61 16.52
N VAL A 646 -2.06 13.91 16.30
CA VAL A 646 -2.06 14.94 17.36
C VAL A 646 -3.43 15.04 18.03
N LEU A 647 -4.52 14.98 17.27
CA LEU A 647 -5.88 14.97 17.83
C LEU A 647 -6.11 13.75 18.72
N ILE A 648 -5.72 12.56 18.26
CA ILE A 648 -5.79 11.31 19.04
C ILE A 648 -4.97 11.45 20.33
N PHE A 649 -3.75 11.98 20.21
CA PHE A 649 -2.90 12.26 21.35
C PHE A 649 -3.56 13.21 22.37
N MET A 650 -4.16 14.31 21.92
CA MET A 650 -4.85 15.27 22.80
C MET A 650 -6.02 14.63 23.55
N ILE A 651 -6.84 13.80 22.87
CA ILE A 651 -7.98 13.11 23.48
C ILE A 651 -7.50 12.09 24.52
N THR A 652 -6.56 11.26 24.15
CA THR A 652 -6.06 10.18 25.02
C THR A 652 -5.24 10.71 26.19
N SER A 653 -4.48 11.78 26.00
CA SER A 653 -3.71 12.47 27.04
C SER A 653 -4.59 13.08 28.14
N ARG A 654 -5.85 13.46 27.82
CA ARG A 654 -6.81 13.89 28.86
C ARG A 654 -7.15 12.75 29.82
N SER A 655 -7.33 11.54 29.31
CA SER A 655 -7.61 10.35 30.13
C SER A 655 -6.43 9.99 31.03
N TYR A 656 -5.21 10.06 30.52
CA TYR A 656 -3.98 9.87 31.29
C TYR A 656 -3.88 10.88 32.45
N ARG A 657 -4.06 12.17 32.15
CA ARG A 657 -3.98 13.23 33.18
C ARG A 657 -5.00 13.04 34.31
N LYS A 658 -6.24 12.65 33.97
CA LYS A 658 -7.26 12.33 34.98
C LYS A 658 -6.87 11.19 35.92
N ILE A 659 -6.15 10.18 35.42
CA ILE A 659 -5.71 9.04 36.21
C ILE A 659 -4.54 9.43 37.16
N VAL A 660 -3.62 10.26 36.66
CA VAL A 660 -2.43 10.66 37.43
C VAL A 660 -2.74 11.74 38.47
N GLN A 661 -3.73 12.61 38.20
CA GLN A 661 -4.13 13.69 39.15
C GLN A 661 -5.09 13.24 40.25
N MET A 662 -5.71 12.05 40.16
CA MET A 662 -6.50 11.43 41.22
C MET A 662 -5.57 10.69 42.22
#